data_5c9c7a7f22986a0de5dea9dc07c4eb0c
#
_entry.id   5c9c7a7f22986a0de5dea9dc07c4eb0c
#
_cell.length_a   1.000
_cell.length_b   1.000
_cell.length_c   1.000
_cell.angle_alpha   90.00
_cell.angle_beta   90.00
_cell.angle_gamma   90.00
#
_symmetry.space_group_name_H-M   'P 1'
#
loop_
_entity.id
_entity.type
_entity.pdbx_description
1 polymer ?
#
loop_
_entity_poly.entity_id
_entity_poly.type
_entity_poly.pdbx_seq_one_letter_code
_entity_poly.pdbx_strand_id
1 'polypeptide(L)'
;MQDTIHSQKVEPHAAYKWLFGELDPAFDEQSLSWKATVSLFDAMSNANTAKEVSPQIVAALKAENLSPIYSVYTKDGAETNPASLIVLDETNQLLQIRKWFEYEKAVAASLANRVGTTLDIDLEILPKIRKFLDSVLINRKEAAFPPLQKIAVLQALKNRFTVITGGPGTGKTYTVSALIIAALLQAQYQNKTLRISLCAPTGKAAARMNESINAAFLNFKEQGLLEQLSVPEIKAQTIHSLIGYDGFYDKTYKDEVGFVEADLLLVDEASMIDLPLMHHLLKAVPKACSMVLLGDPDQLSSVESGAVLANICDNGADNTFDDETLVWLNTHFGIEHPNLKSSSDLSEKSGTKVKSVQSSLFDEADSEKTKEPVFKNQIIRLLDSHRFRGDTQMGQLVELIRTKALPTKQWKLIEGANDNSLLGIVSTDALTDKLMVILEKRLARLNIISSVTISDKVEEELDKVKQIFALVNEMALLSPTHHDELGVDSLNSWFEANAKKVLDFKYRQSAHYPGRLIIIKQNDSSSGLFNGDIGVAILAGNGQIQYLFEDLEKGVKKCLPALLPNHKSAYVLTVHKSQGSEYKEVVLLLPSFNDKTKKTSKIRLVNRELLYTAITRAKEKVVIVGQKGLWEARANISTTRESGLSYRLKENGQFN
;
A
#
# COMPACT_ATOMS: atom_id res chain seq x y z
N MET A 1 -20.91 -24.93 23.28
CA MET A 1 -21.77 -24.09 22.43
C MET A 1 -21.00 -23.09 21.56
N GLN A 2 -19.68 -23.21 21.46
CA GLN A 2 -18.81 -22.34 20.62
C GLN A 2 -18.34 -23.02 19.32
N ASP A 3 -18.59 -24.31 19.12
CA ASP A 3 -18.04 -25.07 18.00
C ASP A 3 -19.01 -25.34 16.83
N THR A 4 -20.21 -24.73 16.85
CA THR A 4 -21.24 -25.04 15.84
C THR A 4 -21.49 -23.89 14.84
N ILE A 5 -20.75 -22.77 14.93
CA ILE A 5 -20.97 -21.59 14.07
C ILE A 5 -20.07 -21.60 12.81
N HIS A 6 -19.16 -22.57 12.66
CA HIS A 6 -18.12 -22.52 11.59
C HIS A 6 -18.39 -23.38 10.35
N SER A 7 -19.60 -23.94 10.15
CA SER A 7 -19.84 -24.81 8.99
C SER A 7 -21.12 -24.60 8.18
N GLN A 8 -21.92 -23.59 8.48
CA GLN A 8 -22.96 -23.16 7.54
C GLN A 8 -22.51 -21.87 6.86
N LYS A 9 -22.15 -21.93 5.58
CA LYS A 9 -22.25 -20.78 4.69
C LYS A 9 -23.72 -20.37 4.69
N VAL A 10 -24.09 -19.48 5.60
CA VAL A 10 -25.35 -18.74 5.48
C VAL A 10 -25.23 -17.99 4.17
N GLU A 11 -26.09 -18.29 3.20
CA GLU A 11 -26.12 -17.51 1.97
C GLU A 11 -26.32 -16.05 2.40
N PRO A 12 -25.48 -15.11 1.93
CA PRO A 12 -25.59 -13.70 2.32
C PRO A 12 -27.03 -13.17 2.20
N HIS A 13 -27.74 -13.57 1.16
CA HIS A 13 -29.16 -13.29 0.93
C HIS A 13 -30.09 -13.61 2.11
N ALA A 14 -29.90 -14.74 2.78
CA ALA A 14 -30.78 -15.14 3.88
C ALA A 14 -30.59 -14.24 5.12
N ALA A 15 -29.32 -13.85 5.42
CA ALA A 15 -29.04 -12.95 6.54
C ALA A 15 -29.56 -11.51 6.27
N TYR A 16 -29.42 -11.03 5.04
CA TYR A 16 -29.93 -9.70 4.66
C TYR A 16 -31.46 -9.69 4.62
N LYS A 17 -32.08 -10.73 4.10
CA LYS A 17 -33.53 -10.90 4.10
C LYS A 17 -34.11 -10.87 5.51
N TRP A 18 -33.47 -11.56 6.45
CA TRP A 18 -33.87 -11.52 7.85
C TRP A 18 -33.72 -10.12 8.44
N LEU A 19 -32.58 -9.48 8.27
CA LEU A 19 -32.30 -8.16 8.81
C LEU A 19 -33.28 -7.09 8.29
N PHE A 20 -33.53 -7.09 6.98
CA PHE A 20 -34.41 -6.08 6.35
C PHE A 20 -35.89 -6.41 6.54
N GLY A 21 -36.28 -7.66 6.58
CA GLY A 21 -37.65 -8.06 6.90
C GLY A 21 -38.08 -7.71 8.34
N GLU A 22 -37.12 -7.69 9.28
CA GLU A 22 -37.36 -7.22 10.67
C GLU A 22 -37.45 -5.70 10.74
N LEU A 23 -36.70 -4.97 9.88
CA LEU A 23 -36.68 -3.50 9.87
C LEU A 23 -37.86 -2.91 9.11
N ASP A 24 -38.37 -3.58 8.07
CA ASP A 24 -39.52 -3.14 7.27
C ASP A 24 -40.34 -4.37 6.80
N PRO A 25 -41.47 -4.66 7.46
CA PRO A 25 -42.36 -5.78 7.11
C PRO A 25 -42.98 -5.68 5.70
N ALA A 26 -43.01 -4.48 5.09
CA ALA A 26 -43.54 -4.23 3.74
C ALA A 26 -42.48 -4.38 2.64
N PHE A 27 -41.31 -4.88 2.96
CA PHE A 27 -40.18 -4.95 2.08
C PHE A 27 -40.37 -5.99 0.97
N ASP A 28 -40.43 -5.55 -0.28
CA ASP A 28 -40.63 -6.43 -1.47
C ASP A 28 -39.28 -6.84 -2.08
N GLU A 29 -38.99 -8.15 -2.09
CA GLU A 29 -37.77 -8.72 -2.68
C GLU A 29 -37.64 -8.52 -4.19
N GLN A 30 -38.70 -8.21 -4.89
CA GLN A 30 -38.68 -7.93 -6.33
C GLN A 30 -38.44 -6.45 -6.62
N SER A 31 -38.48 -5.59 -5.63
CA SER A 31 -38.30 -4.15 -5.77
C SER A 31 -36.91 -3.80 -6.28
N LEU A 32 -36.78 -2.63 -6.89
CA LEU A 32 -35.49 -2.07 -7.32
C LEU A 32 -34.60 -1.72 -6.12
N SER A 33 -35.19 -1.32 -5.00
CA SER A 33 -34.50 -1.01 -3.75
C SER A 33 -33.84 -2.25 -3.15
N TRP A 34 -34.52 -3.39 -3.12
CA TRP A 34 -33.92 -4.66 -2.70
C TRP A 34 -32.72 -5.05 -3.57
N LYS A 35 -32.88 -5.00 -4.89
CA LYS A 35 -31.80 -5.31 -5.84
C LYS A 35 -30.59 -4.37 -5.67
N ALA A 36 -30.84 -3.08 -5.42
CA ALA A 36 -29.79 -2.10 -5.14
C ALA A 36 -29.08 -2.40 -3.82
N THR A 37 -29.82 -2.75 -2.76
CA THR A 37 -29.28 -3.09 -1.46
C THR A 37 -28.41 -4.37 -1.52
N VAL A 38 -28.89 -5.41 -2.17
CA VAL A 38 -28.11 -6.65 -2.39
C VAL A 38 -26.84 -6.33 -3.15
N SER A 39 -26.93 -5.50 -4.22
CA SER A 39 -25.76 -5.08 -4.98
C SER A 39 -24.76 -4.25 -4.16
N LEU A 40 -25.22 -3.44 -3.18
CA LEU A 40 -24.36 -2.74 -2.25
C LEU A 40 -23.58 -3.71 -1.36
N PHE A 41 -24.25 -4.70 -0.76
CA PHE A 41 -23.59 -5.67 0.11
C PHE A 41 -22.61 -6.57 -0.65
N ASP A 42 -22.94 -6.94 -1.89
CA ASP A 42 -22.01 -7.65 -2.78
C ASP A 42 -20.77 -6.80 -3.10
N ALA A 43 -20.96 -5.50 -3.34
CA ALA A 43 -19.85 -4.58 -3.56
C ALA A 43 -18.95 -4.47 -2.33
N MET A 44 -19.53 -4.39 -1.13
CA MET A 44 -18.77 -4.33 0.12
C MET A 44 -17.93 -5.59 0.38
N SER A 45 -18.43 -6.77 0.01
CA SER A 45 -17.65 -8.01 0.10
C SER A 45 -16.36 -7.98 -0.74
N ASN A 46 -16.27 -7.04 -1.69
CA ASN A 46 -15.09 -6.77 -2.51
C ASN A 46 -14.30 -5.52 -2.06
N ALA A 47 -14.42 -5.15 -0.78
CA ALA A 47 -13.75 -4.01 -0.16
C ALA A 47 -14.11 -2.64 -0.76
N ASN A 48 -15.28 -2.50 -1.40
CA ASN A 48 -15.84 -1.21 -1.80
C ASN A 48 -16.49 -0.53 -0.60
N THR A 49 -16.55 0.81 -0.62
CA THR A 49 -17.25 1.61 0.38
C THR A 49 -18.55 2.21 -0.15
N ALA A 50 -18.77 2.12 -1.44
CA ALA A 50 -19.95 2.62 -2.14
C ALA A 50 -20.34 1.68 -3.28
N LYS A 51 -21.57 1.86 -3.79
CA LYS A 51 -22.07 1.24 -5.01
C LYS A 51 -22.68 2.29 -5.90
N GLU A 52 -22.18 2.41 -7.13
CA GLU A 52 -22.81 3.24 -8.15
C GLU A 52 -24.19 2.66 -8.56
N VAL A 53 -25.18 3.52 -8.62
CA VAL A 53 -26.56 3.15 -8.97
C VAL A 53 -27.08 3.99 -10.13
N SER A 54 -27.94 3.40 -10.96
CA SER A 54 -28.52 4.12 -12.10
C SER A 54 -29.51 5.21 -11.65
N PRO A 55 -29.75 6.27 -12.47
CA PRO A 55 -30.76 7.28 -12.18
C PRO A 55 -32.17 6.70 -11.93
N GLN A 56 -32.49 5.56 -12.57
CA GLN A 56 -33.76 4.87 -12.38
C GLN A 56 -33.87 4.28 -10.96
N ILE A 57 -32.77 3.71 -10.43
CA ILE A 57 -32.70 3.21 -9.04
C ILE A 57 -32.80 4.37 -8.07
N VAL A 58 -32.10 5.50 -8.33
CA VAL A 58 -32.20 6.72 -7.51
C VAL A 58 -33.66 7.20 -7.45
N ALA A 59 -34.35 7.29 -8.60
CA ALA A 59 -35.74 7.70 -8.65
C ALA A 59 -36.69 6.72 -7.89
N ALA A 60 -36.47 5.41 -8.01
CA ALA A 60 -37.23 4.40 -7.31
C ALA A 60 -37.04 4.48 -5.78
N LEU A 61 -35.80 4.59 -5.30
CA LEU A 61 -35.49 4.74 -3.89
C LEU A 61 -36.11 6.00 -3.26
N LYS A 62 -36.19 7.08 -4.01
CA LYS A 62 -36.87 8.31 -3.59
C LYS A 62 -38.40 8.16 -3.56
N ALA A 63 -38.99 7.47 -4.54
CA ALA A 63 -40.42 7.30 -4.65
C ALA A 63 -41.00 6.33 -3.61
N GLU A 64 -40.24 5.32 -3.19
CA GLU A 64 -40.66 4.30 -2.22
C GLU A 64 -40.68 4.83 -0.76
N ASN A 65 -40.23 6.05 -0.51
CA ASN A 65 -40.22 6.71 0.82
C ASN A 65 -39.65 5.81 1.92
N LEU A 66 -38.49 5.19 1.67
CA LEU A 66 -37.89 4.09 2.43
C LEU A 66 -37.24 4.55 3.76
N SER A 67 -37.87 5.49 4.48
CA SER A 67 -37.54 5.77 5.88
C SER A 67 -38.11 4.65 6.76
N PRO A 68 -37.34 4.03 7.65
CA PRO A 68 -36.11 4.53 8.29
C PRO A 68 -34.79 4.01 7.71
N ILE A 69 -34.79 3.15 6.69
CA ILE A 69 -33.58 2.42 6.26
C ILE A 69 -32.67 3.31 5.44
N TYR A 70 -33.23 4.18 4.60
CA TYR A 70 -32.49 5.04 3.69
C TYR A 70 -32.54 6.51 4.09
N SER A 71 -31.44 7.22 3.88
CA SER A 71 -31.35 8.66 3.86
C SER A 71 -30.94 9.13 2.47
N VAL A 72 -31.52 10.20 2.00
CA VAL A 72 -31.09 10.88 0.79
C VAL A 72 -30.18 12.05 1.16
N TYR A 73 -28.97 12.04 0.66
CA TYR A 73 -28.00 13.13 0.79
C TYR A 73 -27.99 13.94 -0.52
N THR A 74 -28.25 15.22 -0.38
CA THR A 74 -28.43 16.16 -1.50
C THR A 74 -27.20 17.04 -1.71
N LYS A 75 -27.13 17.74 -2.84
CA LYS A 75 -25.98 18.57 -3.23
C LYS A 75 -25.67 19.71 -2.24
N ASP A 76 -26.66 20.23 -1.56
CA ASP A 76 -26.55 21.26 -0.53
C ASP A 76 -26.13 20.70 0.84
N GLY A 77 -25.88 19.42 0.94
CA GLY A 77 -25.44 18.75 2.17
C GLY A 77 -26.55 18.36 3.13
N ALA A 78 -27.82 18.51 2.73
CA ALA A 78 -28.96 18.09 3.54
C ALA A 78 -29.18 16.58 3.49
N GLU A 79 -29.68 16.02 4.59
CA GLU A 79 -30.07 14.61 4.70
C GLU A 79 -31.52 14.48 5.17
N THR A 80 -32.27 13.56 4.57
CA THR A 80 -33.67 13.32 4.93
C THR A 80 -33.81 12.60 6.28
N ASN A 81 -32.92 11.65 6.58
CA ASN A 81 -32.90 10.91 7.83
C ASN A 81 -31.45 10.54 8.27
N PRO A 82 -30.79 11.36 9.09
CA PRO A 82 -29.42 11.11 9.55
C PRO A 82 -29.22 9.82 10.37
N ALA A 83 -30.29 9.20 10.86
CA ALA A 83 -30.24 7.97 11.67
C ALA A 83 -30.29 6.68 10.82
N SER A 84 -30.58 6.77 9.52
CA SER A 84 -30.74 5.58 8.68
C SER A 84 -29.42 4.86 8.39
N LEU A 85 -29.49 3.55 8.15
CA LEU A 85 -28.32 2.69 7.95
C LEU A 85 -27.65 2.88 6.60
N ILE A 86 -28.43 3.25 5.57
CA ILE A 86 -27.97 3.38 4.18
C ILE A 86 -28.17 4.84 3.73
N VAL A 87 -27.17 5.38 3.07
CA VAL A 87 -27.19 6.71 2.49
C VAL A 87 -27.20 6.61 0.98
N LEU A 88 -28.19 7.24 0.35
CA LEU A 88 -28.22 7.48 -1.08
C LEU A 88 -27.69 8.89 -1.34
N ASP A 89 -26.50 8.97 -1.90
CA ASP A 89 -25.97 10.22 -2.44
C ASP A 89 -26.58 10.46 -3.81
N GLU A 90 -27.57 11.36 -3.85
CA GLU A 90 -28.32 11.67 -5.06
C GLU A 90 -27.44 12.30 -6.13
N THR A 91 -26.55 13.20 -5.73
CA THR A 91 -25.68 13.96 -6.65
C THR A 91 -24.68 13.06 -7.37
N ASN A 92 -24.07 12.16 -6.62
CA ASN A 92 -23.03 11.27 -7.14
C ASN A 92 -23.57 9.88 -7.52
N GLN A 93 -24.88 9.65 -7.37
CA GLN A 93 -25.56 8.38 -7.64
C GLN A 93 -24.90 7.19 -6.93
N LEU A 94 -24.57 7.38 -5.65
CA LEU A 94 -23.92 6.37 -4.83
C LEU A 94 -24.83 5.89 -3.71
N LEU A 95 -24.84 4.57 -3.51
CA LEU A 95 -25.45 3.94 -2.36
C LEU A 95 -24.34 3.46 -1.40
N GLN A 96 -24.43 3.86 -0.14
CA GLN A 96 -23.40 3.59 0.85
C GLN A 96 -24.00 3.16 2.20
N ILE A 97 -23.27 2.35 2.96
CA ILE A 97 -23.59 2.20 4.39
C ILE A 97 -23.14 3.47 5.10
N ARG A 98 -23.97 3.93 6.04
CA ARG A 98 -23.75 5.16 6.83
C ARG A 98 -22.34 5.23 7.41
N LYS A 99 -21.84 4.16 7.98
CA LYS A 99 -20.49 4.13 8.56
C LYS A 99 -19.41 4.56 7.57
N TRP A 100 -19.44 4.04 6.36
CA TRP A 100 -18.46 4.38 5.33
C TRP A 100 -18.65 5.79 4.81
N PHE A 101 -19.90 6.21 4.61
CA PHE A 101 -20.24 7.58 4.23
C PHE A 101 -19.67 8.60 5.22
N GLU A 102 -19.88 8.39 6.54
CA GLU A 102 -19.37 9.28 7.59
C GLU A 102 -17.83 9.29 7.65
N TYR A 103 -17.19 8.12 7.47
CA TYR A 103 -15.73 8.05 7.42
C TYR A 103 -15.16 8.80 6.23
N GLU A 104 -15.71 8.62 5.04
CA GLU A 104 -15.28 9.34 3.83
C GLU A 104 -15.46 10.86 3.99
N LYS A 105 -16.60 11.29 4.52
CA LYS A 105 -16.90 12.70 4.80
C LYS A 105 -15.89 13.30 5.79
N ALA A 106 -15.62 12.62 6.88
CA ALA A 106 -14.69 13.07 7.92
C ALA A 106 -13.23 13.11 7.39
N VAL A 107 -12.81 12.08 6.64
CA VAL A 107 -11.48 12.05 6.01
C VAL A 107 -11.33 13.20 5.02
N ALA A 108 -12.29 13.39 4.13
CA ALA A 108 -12.24 14.47 3.14
C ALA A 108 -12.18 15.85 3.79
N ALA A 109 -13.03 16.11 4.80
CA ALA A 109 -13.02 17.37 5.54
C ALA A 109 -11.70 17.61 6.31
N SER A 110 -11.13 16.57 6.93
CA SER A 110 -9.85 16.69 7.64
C SER A 110 -8.69 16.98 6.68
N LEU A 111 -8.66 16.35 5.51
CA LEU A 111 -7.65 16.60 4.48
C LEU A 111 -7.80 18.00 3.87
N ALA A 112 -9.01 18.43 3.53
CA ALA A 112 -9.27 19.77 2.98
C ALA A 112 -8.79 20.87 3.94
N ASN A 113 -9.06 20.75 5.23
CA ASN A 113 -8.59 21.69 6.26
C ASN A 113 -7.06 21.78 6.35
N ARG A 114 -6.32 20.71 6.00
CA ARG A 114 -4.86 20.71 6.01
C ARG A 114 -4.28 21.24 4.70
N VAL A 115 -4.92 20.94 3.56
CA VAL A 115 -4.51 21.38 2.22
C VAL A 115 -4.53 22.91 2.10
N GLY A 116 -5.56 23.57 2.62
CA GLY A 116 -5.67 25.04 2.60
C GLY A 116 -4.72 25.77 3.54
N THR A 117 -3.82 25.07 4.24
CA THR A 117 -2.92 25.69 5.23
C THR A 117 -1.48 25.59 4.78
N THR A 118 -0.87 26.74 4.47
CA THR A 118 0.56 26.87 4.24
C THR A 118 1.30 27.27 5.54
N LEU A 119 2.57 26.94 5.62
CA LEU A 119 3.45 27.30 6.71
C LEU A 119 4.45 28.34 6.21
N ASP A 120 4.67 29.36 7.02
CA ASP A 120 5.72 30.34 6.73
C ASP A 120 7.09 29.73 6.98
N ILE A 121 7.90 29.70 5.93
CA ILE A 121 9.31 29.36 6.04
C ILE A 121 10.09 30.67 6.14
N ASP A 122 10.89 30.80 7.19
CA ASP A 122 11.73 31.94 7.34
C ASP A 122 12.75 32.04 6.19
N LEU A 123 12.76 33.18 5.48
CA LEU A 123 13.59 33.34 4.30
C LEU A 123 15.09 33.30 4.63
N GLU A 124 15.49 33.65 5.86
CA GLU A 124 16.90 33.63 6.28
C GLU A 124 17.47 32.22 6.43
N ILE A 125 16.62 31.20 6.72
CA ILE A 125 17.08 29.81 6.82
C ILE A 125 17.18 29.12 5.45
N LEU A 126 16.47 29.60 4.42
CA LEU A 126 16.43 28.98 3.10
C LEU A 126 17.83 28.75 2.48
N PRO A 127 18.79 29.66 2.55
CA PRO A 127 20.14 29.41 2.04
C PRO A 127 20.84 28.24 2.75
N LYS A 128 20.59 28.06 4.05
CA LYS A 128 21.16 26.94 4.82
C LYS A 128 20.52 25.63 4.45
N ILE A 129 19.18 25.61 4.29
CA ILE A 129 18.43 24.44 3.79
C ILE A 129 18.89 24.09 2.37
N ARG A 130 19.01 25.09 1.48
CA ARG A 130 19.50 24.88 0.12
C ARG A 130 20.90 24.27 0.12
N LYS A 131 21.82 24.82 0.90
CA LYS A 131 23.20 24.29 1.02
C LYS A 131 23.18 22.84 1.50
N PHE A 132 22.37 22.51 2.50
CA PHE A 132 22.22 21.14 2.98
C PHE A 132 21.70 20.21 1.86
N LEU A 133 20.59 20.56 1.21
CA LEU A 133 20.01 19.76 0.14
C LEU A 133 20.94 19.58 -1.06
N ASP A 134 21.72 20.61 -1.39
CA ASP A 134 22.75 20.53 -2.44
C ASP A 134 23.92 19.63 -2.03
N SER A 135 24.23 19.55 -0.74
CA SER A 135 25.35 18.76 -0.20
C SER A 135 25.04 17.28 -0.03
N VAL A 136 23.77 16.90 0.13
CA VAL A 136 23.34 15.52 0.47
C VAL A 136 23.84 14.47 -0.53
N LEU A 137 24.17 14.83 -1.79
CA LEU A 137 24.62 13.92 -2.84
C LEU A 137 26.05 14.14 -3.36
N ILE A 138 26.83 15.02 -2.75
CA ILE A 138 28.18 15.35 -3.23
C ILE A 138 29.09 14.12 -3.35
N ASN A 139 28.92 13.11 -2.52
CA ASN A 139 29.76 11.89 -2.53
C ASN A 139 29.29 10.79 -3.50
N ARG A 140 28.20 10.97 -4.19
CA ARG A 140 27.82 10.08 -5.29
C ARG A 140 28.38 10.66 -6.59
N LYS A 141 29.06 9.87 -7.39
CA LYS A 141 29.63 10.26 -8.69
C LYS A 141 28.59 10.76 -9.71
N GLU A 142 27.34 10.87 -9.32
CA GLU A 142 26.22 11.32 -10.11
C GLU A 142 25.64 12.62 -9.52
N ALA A 143 25.02 13.40 -10.36
CA ALA A 143 24.53 14.75 -10.23
C ALA A 143 23.89 15.14 -8.87
N ALA A 144 23.71 16.45 -8.66
CA ALA A 144 23.00 17.08 -7.55
C ALA A 144 21.67 16.35 -7.21
N PHE A 145 21.24 16.49 -5.94
CA PHE A 145 19.96 15.97 -5.45
C PHE A 145 18.86 16.15 -6.51
N PRO A 146 18.17 15.08 -6.94
CA PRO A 146 17.16 15.16 -8.01
C PRO A 146 16.14 16.27 -7.72
N PRO A 147 15.79 17.11 -8.69
CA PRO A 147 14.91 18.25 -8.44
C PRO A 147 13.57 17.87 -7.79
N LEU A 148 12.95 16.75 -8.16
CA LEU A 148 11.69 16.29 -7.57
C LEU A 148 11.82 15.93 -6.09
N GLN A 149 12.95 15.38 -5.65
CA GLN A 149 13.18 15.10 -4.22
C GLN A 149 13.39 16.42 -3.45
N LYS A 150 14.10 17.40 -4.01
CA LYS A 150 14.20 18.74 -3.40
C LYS A 150 12.83 19.39 -3.27
N ILE A 151 12.03 19.36 -4.34
CA ILE A 151 10.68 19.90 -4.35
C ILE A 151 9.82 19.21 -3.28
N ALA A 152 9.91 17.88 -3.16
CA ALA A 152 9.18 17.11 -2.14
C ALA A 152 9.52 17.58 -0.71
N VAL A 153 10.80 17.77 -0.41
CA VAL A 153 11.23 18.32 0.90
C VAL A 153 10.69 19.73 1.11
N LEU A 154 10.82 20.62 0.13
CA LEU A 154 10.40 22.01 0.24
C LEU A 154 8.87 22.14 0.37
N GLN A 155 8.12 21.36 -0.40
CA GLN A 155 6.66 21.36 -0.28
C GLN A 155 6.20 20.79 1.08
N ALA A 156 6.87 19.74 1.59
CA ALA A 156 6.57 19.20 2.91
C ALA A 156 6.90 20.15 4.06
N LEU A 157 7.86 21.06 3.88
CA LEU A 157 8.14 22.15 4.84
C LEU A 157 7.12 23.30 4.74
N LYS A 158 6.59 23.57 3.54
CA LYS A 158 5.67 24.68 3.27
C LYS A 158 4.21 24.32 3.55
N ASN A 159 3.81 23.04 3.41
CA ASN A 159 2.43 22.63 3.52
C ASN A 159 2.17 21.77 4.77
N ARG A 160 0.97 21.89 5.33
CA ARG A 160 0.52 21.02 6.44
C ARG A 160 0.16 19.61 5.99
N PHE A 161 -0.03 19.41 4.69
CA PHE A 161 -0.29 18.11 4.11
C PHE A 161 0.50 17.95 2.82
N THR A 162 1.23 16.85 2.71
CA THR A 162 2.01 16.54 1.50
C THR A 162 1.97 15.04 1.24
N VAL A 163 1.90 14.66 -0.02
CA VAL A 163 1.96 13.27 -0.48
C VAL A 163 3.19 13.09 -1.37
N ILE A 164 4.10 12.23 -0.96
CA ILE A 164 5.30 11.90 -1.75
C ILE A 164 5.09 10.50 -2.32
N THR A 165 4.82 10.42 -3.61
CA THR A 165 4.59 9.17 -4.31
C THR A 165 5.77 8.77 -5.17
N GLY A 166 5.81 7.50 -5.54
CA GLY A 166 6.82 6.99 -6.47
C GLY A 166 6.97 5.47 -6.33
N GLY A 167 7.42 4.85 -7.38
CA GLY A 167 7.71 3.42 -7.39
C GLY A 167 8.83 3.02 -6.41
N PRO A 168 9.07 1.72 -6.25
CA PRO A 168 10.21 1.26 -5.46
C PRO A 168 11.54 1.73 -6.04
N GLY A 169 12.47 2.10 -5.16
CA GLY A 169 13.79 2.60 -5.56
C GLY A 169 13.85 4.05 -6.02
N THR A 170 12.77 4.83 -5.91
CA THR A 170 12.76 6.28 -6.24
C THR A 170 13.36 7.15 -5.14
N GLY A 171 13.75 6.56 -4.01
CA GLY A 171 14.40 7.30 -2.91
C GLY A 171 13.43 7.98 -1.95
N LYS A 172 12.18 7.54 -1.84
CA LYS A 172 11.20 8.09 -0.88
C LYS A 172 11.74 8.22 0.54
N THR A 173 12.26 7.13 1.12
CA THR A 173 12.79 7.12 2.48
C THR A 173 14.01 8.03 2.65
N TYR A 174 14.85 8.11 1.62
CA TYR A 174 15.99 9.04 1.62
C TYR A 174 15.54 10.51 1.58
N THR A 175 14.50 10.81 0.78
CA THR A 175 13.85 12.13 0.74
C THR A 175 13.28 12.52 2.11
N VAL A 176 12.66 11.53 2.81
CA VAL A 176 12.16 11.73 4.18
C VAL A 176 13.27 12.02 5.17
N SER A 177 14.41 11.31 5.08
CA SER A 177 15.57 11.60 5.94
C SER A 177 16.08 13.01 5.74
N ALA A 178 16.13 13.49 4.48
CA ALA A 178 16.50 14.87 4.17
C ALA A 178 15.44 15.86 4.68
N LEU A 179 14.15 15.54 4.60
CA LEU A 179 13.06 16.36 5.16
C LEU A 179 13.19 16.51 6.67
N ILE A 180 13.46 15.42 7.39
CA ILE A 180 13.64 15.47 8.85
C ILE A 180 14.77 16.44 9.21
N ILE A 181 15.92 16.34 8.55
CA ILE A 181 17.05 17.23 8.81
C ILE A 181 16.70 18.69 8.46
N ALA A 182 16.06 18.93 7.32
CA ALA A 182 15.65 20.29 6.93
C ALA A 182 14.64 20.90 7.93
N ALA A 183 13.68 20.11 8.43
CA ALA A 183 12.72 20.52 9.44
C ALA A 183 13.40 20.82 10.80
N LEU A 184 14.38 20.01 11.20
CA LEU A 184 15.17 20.26 12.41
C LEU A 184 16.04 21.52 12.29
N LEU A 185 16.62 21.79 11.13
CA LEU A 185 17.36 23.03 10.86
C LEU A 185 16.45 24.25 11.00
N GLN A 186 15.24 24.20 10.46
CA GLN A 186 14.23 25.26 10.60
C GLN A 186 13.82 25.45 12.07
N ALA A 187 13.52 24.36 12.78
CA ALA A 187 13.13 24.42 14.19
C ALA A 187 14.26 24.99 15.06
N GLN A 188 15.51 24.57 14.85
CA GLN A 188 16.67 25.09 15.55
C GLN A 188 16.84 26.61 15.31
N TYR A 189 16.67 27.07 14.08
CA TYR A 189 16.75 28.50 13.75
C TYR A 189 15.67 29.31 14.48
N GLN A 190 14.46 28.74 14.60
CA GLN A 190 13.36 29.38 15.33
C GLN A 190 13.41 29.18 16.85
N ASN A 191 14.48 28.55 17.39
CA ASN A 191 14.59 28.16 18.80
C ASN A 191 13.39 27.34 19.30
N LYS A 192 12.85 26.47 18.46
CA LYS A 192 11.71 25.60 18.79
C LYS A 192 12.15 24.13 18.86
N THR A 193 11.53 23.38 19.76
CA THR A 193 11.63 21.91 19.77
C THR A 193 10.62 21.34 18.80
N LEU A 194 11.07 20.47 17.88
CA LEU A 194 10.22 19.80 16.90
C LEU A 194 9.99 18.34 17.32
N ARG A 195 8.76 17.97 17.56
CA ARG A 195 8.36 16.58 17.85
C ARG A 195 8.02 15.88 16.56
N ILE A 196 8.81 14.86 16.23
CA ILE A 196 8.65 14.09 14.99
C ILE A 196 8.15 12.70 15.34
N SER A 197 7.08 12.25 14.68
CA SER A 197 6.57 10.89 14.77
C SER A 197 6.66 10.19 13.41
N LEU A 198 7.12 8.94 13.44
CA LEU A 198 7.21 8.08 12.27
C LEU A 198 6.26 6.90 12.45
N CYS A 199 5.48 6.57 11.43
CA CYS A 199 4.65 5.37 11.48
C CYS A 199 4.45 4.70 10.12
N ALA A 200 4.01 3.44 10.18
CA ALA A 200 3.66 2.65 9.01
C ALA A 200 2.50 1.70 9.33
N PRO A 201 1.75 1.18 8.35
CA PRO A 201 0.64 0.26 8.60
C PRO A 201 1.06 -1.05 9.26
N THR A 202 2.28 -1.53 9.01
CA THR A 202 2.77 -2.82 9.53
C THR A 202 4.07 -2.67 10.31
N GLY A 203 4.31 -3.58 11.27
CA GLY A 203 5.56 -3.60 12.06
C GLY A 203 6.80 -3.72 11.18
N LYS A 204 6.74 -4.56 10.15
CA LYS A 204 7.85 -4.74 9.20
C LYS A 204 8.17 -3.48 8.41
N ALA A 205 7.15 -2.72 7.97
CA ALA A 205 7.35 -1.45 7.28
C ALA A 205 7.95 -0.39 8.23
N ALA A 206 7.45 -0.29 9.47
CA ALA A 206 7.99 0.61 10.48
C ALA A 206 9.46 0.30 10.80
N ALA A 207 9.78 -0.97 10.95
CA ALA A 207 11.13 -1.44 11.22
C ALA A 207 12.11 -1.08 10.07
N ARG A 208 11.71 -1.30 8.81
CA ARG A 208 12.50 -0.89 7.63
C ARG A 208 12.66 0.62 7.49
N MET A 209 11.63 1.37 7.86
CA MET A 209 11.71 2.82 7.89
C MET A 209 12.78 3.28 8.87
N ASN A 210 12.82 2.68 10.09
CA ASN A 210 13.88 2.93 11.07
C ASN A 210 15.27 2.65 10.52
N GLU A 211 15.48 1.46 9.96
CA GLU A 211 16.77 1.06 9.39
C GLU A 211 17.24 2.04 8.30
N SER A 212 16.35 2.36 7.36
CA SER A 212 16.67 3.23 6.24
C SER A 212 16.98 4.67 6.67
N ILE A 213 16.24 5.21 7.64
CA ILE A 213 16.45 6.56 8.18
C ILE A 213 17.76 6.59 8.97
N ASN A 214 18.03 5.60 9.83
CA ASN A 214 19.27 5.54 10.58
C ASN A 214 20.49 5.42 9.66
N ALA A 215 20.41 4.60 8.61
CA ALA A 215 21.49 4.50 7.61
C ALA A 215 21.72 5.84 6.87
N ALA A 216 20.66 6.57 6.55
CA ALA A 216 20.78 7.89 5.94
C ALA A 216 21.41 8.91 6.91
N PHE A 217 21.01 8.91 8.17
CA PHE A 217 21.59 9.79 9.19
C PHE A 217 23.06 9.50 9.46
N LEU A 218 23.46 8.24 9.51
CA LEU A 218 24.87 7.86 9.60
C LEU A 218 25.67 8.41 8.42
N ASN A 219 25.17 8.25 7.21
CA ASN A 219 25.78 8.77 6.00
C ASN A 219 25.90 10.33 6.05
N PHE A 220 24.87 11.05 6.50
CA PHE A 220 24.90 12.51 6.65
C PHE A 220 25.91 12.93 7.72
N LYS A 221 26.02 12.17 8.82
CA LYS A 221 27.00 12.40 9.88
C LYS A 221 28.44 12.21 9.38
N GLU A 222 28.72 11.14 8.65
CA GLU A 222 30.01 10.86 8.04
C GLU A 222 30.44 11.95 7.05
N GLN A 223 29.47 12.61 6.42
CA GLN A 223 29.71 13.77 5.53
C GLN A 223 29.87 15.09 6.28
N GLY A 224 29.84 15.12 7.61
CA GLY A 224 29.94 16.33 8.40
C GLY A 224 28.71 17.25 8.34
N LEU A 225 27.59 16.78 7.79
CA LEU A 225 26.40 17.62 7.58
C LEU A 225 25.56 17.83 8.85
N LEU A 226 25.84 17.06 9.92
CA LEU A 226 25.08 17.09 11.17
C LEU A 226 25.87 17.65 12.37
N GLU A 227 27.08 18.20 12.19
CA GLU A 227 27.98 18.60 13.29
C GLU A 227 27.35 19.63 14.24
N GLN A 228 26.47 20.51 13.73
CA GLN A 228 25.83 21.58 14.49
C GLN A 228 24.34 21.29 14.77
N LEU A 229 23.85 20.10 14.50
CA LEU A 229 22.46 19.74 14.63
C LEU A 229 22.27 18.60 15.63
N SER A 230 21.46 18.84 16.65
CA SER A 230 21.01 17.77 17.56
C SER A 230 19.87 17.02 16.91
N VAL A 231 20.13 15.79 16.46
CA VAL A 231 19.12 14.91 15.90
C VAL A 231 18.54 14.07 17.05
N PRO A 232 17.25 14.19 17.38
CA PRO A 232 16.63 13.38 18.42
C PRO A 232 16.58 11.91 18.00
N GLU A 233 16.48 11.01 18.97
CA GLU A 233 16.17 9.61 18.69
C GLU A 233 14.73 9.52 18.18
N ILE A 234 14.54 9.06 16.96
CA ILE A 234 13.24 8.94 16.32
C ILE A 234 13.00 7.48 16.00
N LYS A 235 11.94 6.89 16.55
CA LYS A 235 11.54 5.49 16.29
C LYS A 235 10.22 5.44 15.55
N ALA A 236 10.20 4.73 14.42
CA ALA A 236 8.96 4.43 13.72
C ALA A 236 8.21 3.30 14.45
N GLN A 237 6.90 3.41 14.47
CA GLN A 237 6.00 2.42 15.05
C GLN A 237 4.83 2.12 14.11
N THR A 238 3.97 1.17 14.44
CA THR A 238 2.78 0.96 13.65
C THR A 238 1.77 2.09 13.90
N ILE A 239 0.94 2.40 12.87
CA ILE A 239 -0.15 3.37 13.04
C ILE A 239 -1.04 2.95 14.22
N HIS A 240 -1.39 1.65 14.31
CA HIS A 240 -2.19 1.10 15.41
C HIS A 240 -1.57 1.41 16.79
N SER A 241 -0.26 1.23 16.93
CA SER A 241 0.46 1.55 18.17
C SER A 241 0.48 3.05 18.45
N LEU A 242 0.72 3.87 17.43
CA LEU A 242 0.80 5.33 17.55
C LEU A 242 -0.47 5.93 18.11
N ILE A 243 -1.63 5.51 17.60
CA ILE A 243 -2.95 6.05 17.98
C ILE A 243 -3.68 5.20 19.03
N GLY A 244 -3.14 4.03 19.39
CA GLY A 244 -3.81 3.08 20.29
C GLY A 244 -5.10 2.53 19.66
N TYR A 245 -5.09 2.20 18.36
CA TYR A 245 -6.27 1.71 17.66
C TYR A 245 -6.53 0.24 17.95
N ASP A 246 -7.76 -0.04 18.38
CA ASP A 246 -8.30 -1.39 18.54
C ASP A 246 -9.28 -1.68 17.38
N GLY A 247 -8.82 -2.49 16.42
CA GLY A 247 -9.63 -2.84 15.24
C GLY A 247 -10.85 -3.71 15.55
N PHE A 248 -10.89 -4.40 16.69
CA PHE A 248 -12.06 -5.19 17.09
C PHE A 248 -13.23 -4.30 17.52
N TYR A 249 -12.94 -3.23 18.28
CA TYR A 249 -13.96 -2.26 18.73
C TYR A 249 -14.08 -1.06 17.80
N ASP A 250 -13.24 -0.96 16.76
CA ASP A 250 -13.17 0.19 15.86
C ASP A 250 -13.03 1.53 16.61
N LYS A 251 -12.11 1.56 17.58
CA LYS A 251 -11.86 2.68 18.47
C LYS A 251 -10.39 3.02 18.61
N THR A 252 -10.11 4.26 18.94
CA THR A 252 -8.75 4.72 19.27
C THR A 252 -8.69 5.30 20.67
N TYR A 253 -7.68 4.91 21.44
CA TYR A 253 -7.47 5.40 22.80
C TYR A 253 -6.91 6.83 22.83
N LYS A 254 -6.17 7.24 21.81
CA LYS A 254 -5.63 8.61 21.75
C LYS A 254 -6.71 9.66 21.60
N ASP A 255 -7.78 9.34 20.88
CA ASP A 255 -8.94 10.22 20.71
C ASP A 255 -9.68 10.49 22.03
N GLU A 256 -9.68 9.54 22.95
CA GLU A 256 -10.35 9.66 24.26
C GLU A 256 -9.47 10.34 25.34
N VAL A 257 -8.13 10.15 25.27
CA VAL A 257 -7.17 10.65 26.27
C VAL A 257 -6.30 11.81 25.79
N GLY A 258 -6.45 12.23 24.54
CA GLY A 258 -5.68 13.31 23.92
C GLY A 258 -5.05 12.95 22.58
N PHE A 259 -4.48 13.94 21.94
CA PHE A 259 -3.88 13.80 20.63
C PHE A 259 -2.49 13.16 20.66
N VAL A 260 -2.08 12.66 19.49
CA VAL A 260 -0.69 12.29 19.24
C VAL A 260 0.19 13.53 19.38
N GLU A 261 1.22 13.45 20.23
CA GLU A 261 2.14 14.57 20.44
C GLU A 261 3.17 14.63 19.30
N ALA A 262 2.79 15.24 18.20
CA ALA A 262 3.65 15.43 17.03
C ALA A 262 3.40 16.79 16.37
N ASP A 263 4.48 17.43 15.94
CA ASP A 263 4.45 18.62 15.11
C ASP A 263 4.65 18.26 13.63
N LEU A 264 5.36 17.14 13.37
CA LEU A 264 5.55 16.52 12.06
C LEU A 264 5.28 15.02 12.15
N LEU A 265 4.34 14.53 11.37
CA LEU A 265 4.02 13.11 11.24
C LEU A 265 4.37 12.61 9.84
N LEU A 266 5.17 11.56 9.77
CA LEU A 266 5.57 10.89 8.54
C LEU A 266 4.98 9.48 8.52
N VAL A 267 4.23 9.17 7.48
CA VAL A 267 3.49 7.91 7.34
C VAL A 267 3.98 7.18 6.11
N ASP A 268 4.69 6.07 6.28
CA ASP A 268 5.19 5.26 5.15
C ASP A 268 4.23 4.14 4.77
N GLU A 269 4.38 3.61 3.57
CA GLU A 269 3.52 2.57 2.96
C GLU A 269 2.02 2.93 3.01
N ALA A 270 1.69 4.21 2.75
CA ALA A 270 0.32 4.72 2.84
C ALA A 270 -0.66 4.05 1.87
N SER A 271 -0.20 3.35 0.83
CA SER A 271 -1.03 2.52 -0.05
C SER A 271 -1.77 1.39 0.68
N MET A 272 -1.24 0.95 1.83
CA MET A 272 -1.83 -0.11 2.66
C MET A 272 -2.82 0.40 3.71
N ILE A 273 -3.04 1.71 3.80
CA ILE A 273 -3.96 2.30 4.78
C ILE A 273 -5.39 2.23 4.21
N ASP A 274 -6.28 1.58 4.96
CA ASP A 274 -7.71 1.53 4.67
C ASP A 274 -8.44 2.79 5.16
N LEU A 275 -9.71 2.91 4.82
CA LEU A 275 -10.53 4.05 5.20
C LEU A 275 -10.73 4.19 6.72
N PRO A 276 -11.07 3.12 7.48
CA PRO A 276 -11.15 3.19 8.94
C PRO A 276 -9.86 3.67 9.59
N LEU A 277 -8.73 3.07 9.24
CA LEU A 277 -7.43 3.42 9.83
C LEU A 277 -7.03 4.87 9.51
N MET A 278 -7.31 5.35 8.29
CA MET A 278 -7.09 6.76 7.92
C MET A 278 -8.00 7.69 8.72
N HIS A 279 -9.28 7.34 8.88
CA HIS A 279 -10.23 8.11 9.69
C HIS A 279 -9.72 8.27 11.12
N HIS A 280 -9.35 7.17 11.78
CA HIS A 280 -8.86 7.21 13.16
C HIS A 280 -7.50 7.92 13.29
N LEU A 281 -6.61 7.76 12.32
CA LEU A 281 -5.33 8.47 12.29
C LEU A 281 -5.55 10.00 12.22
N LEU A 282 -6.40 10.46 11.29
CA LEU A 282 -6.68 11.88 11.13
C LEU A 282 -7.40 12.49 12.34
N LYS A 283 -8.19 11.69 13.05
CA LYS A 283 -8.88 12.08 14.28
C LYS A 283 -7.92 12.20 15.47
N ALA A 284 -6.93 11.30 15.57
CA ALA A 284 -5.95 11.28 16.66
C ALA A 284 -4.81 12.30 16.48
N VAL A 285 -4.59 12.83 15.27
CA VAL A 285 -3.49 13.75 14.96
C VAL A 285 -3.96 15.19 14.99
N PRO A 286 -3.30 16.09 15.76
CA PRO A 286 -3.67 17.51 15.82
C PRO A 286 -3.78 18.16 14.45
N LYS A 287 -4.76 19.05 14.27
CA LYS A 287 -4.89 19.80 12.99
C LYS A 287 -3.64 20.64 12.67
N ALA A 288 -2.93 21.09 13.71
CA ALA A 288 -1.69 21.88 13.59
C ALA A 288 -0.47 21.02 13.21
N CYS A 289 -0.54 19.69 13.30
CA CYS A 289 0.55 18.79 12.92
C CYS A 289 0.67 18.72 11.40
N SER A 290 1.88 18.90 10.88
CA SER A 290 2.19 18.65 9.47
C SER A 290 2.23 17.15 9.21
N MET A 291 1.55 16.69 8.16
CA MET A 291 1.45 15.28 7.80
C MET A 291 2.01 15.02 6.42
N VAL A 292 2.89 14.05 6.30
CA VAL A 292 3.45 13.59 5.03
C VAL A 292 3.13 12.12 4.83
N LEU A 293 2.40 11.82 3.76
CA LEU A 293 2.12 10.45 3.34
C LEU A 293 3.13 10.01 2.29
N LEU A 294 3.69 8.82 2.48
CA LEU A 294 4.62 8.19 1.56
C LEU A 294 3.99 6.90 1.03
N GLY A 295 4.03 6.68 -0.26
CA GLY A 295 3.47 5.45 -0.83
C GLY A 295 3.61 5.36 -2.33
N ASP A 296 3.01 4.32 -2.86
CA ASP A 296 2.98 4.07 -4.30
C ASP A 296 1.53 3.74 -4.69
N PRO A 297 0.81 4.65 -5.37
CA PRO A 297 -0.59 4.46 -5.74
C PRO A 297 -0.79 3.34 -6.78
N ASP A 298 0.28 2.92 -7.47
CA ASP A 298 0.24 1.83 -8.44
C ASP A 298 0.38 0.43 -7.79
N GLN A 299 0.75 0.36 -6.50
CA GLN A 299 0.79 -0.89 -5.74
C GLN A 299 -0.60 -1.32 -5.27
N LEU A 300 -0.71 -2.57 -4.83
CA LEU A 300 -1.91 -3.09 -4.20
C LEU A 300 -2.34 -2.20 -3.02
N SER A 301 -3.60 -1.81 -3.04
CA SER A 301 -4.25 -1.14 -1.91
C SER A 301 -4.40 -2.07 -0.71
N SER A 302 -4.85 -1.51 0.42
CA SER A 302 -5.22 -2.28 1.63
C SER A 302 -6.13 -3.47 1.31
N VAL A 303 -6.12 -4.49 2.15
CA VAL A 303 -7.06 -5.63 2.02
C VAL A 303 -8.47 -5.20 2.43
N GLU A 304 -8.56 -4.34 3.43
CA GLU A 304 -9.81 -3.79 3.95
C GLU A 304 -10.39 -2.69 3.04
N SER A 305 -11.57 -2.18 3.40
CA SER A 305 -12.34 -1.26 2.56
C SER A 305 -11.67 0.10 2.33
N GLY A 306 -11.72 0.57 1.08
CA GLY A 306 -11.21 1.85 0.65
C GLY A 306 -9.80 1.79 0.03
N ALA A 307 -9.50 2.75 -0.84
CA ALA A 307 -8.20 2.94 -1.50
C ALA A 307 -7.77 4.41 -1.32
N VAL A 308 -7.54 4.81 -0.07
CA VAL A 308 -7.43 6.23 0.33
C VAL A 308 -6.32 6.95 -0.44
N LEU A 309 -5.09 6.38 -0.48
CA LEU A 309 -3.98 7.01 -1.20
C LEU A 309 -4.28 7.16 -2.70
N ALA A 310 -4.85 6.13 -3.33
CA ALA A 310 -5.21 6.20 -4.75
C ALA A 310 -6.27 7.28 -4.99
N ASN A 311 -7.32 7.35 -4.16
CA ASN A 311 -8.34 8.39 -4.25
C ASN A 311 -7.79 9.80 -4.06
N ILE A 312 -6.80 10.00 -3.19
CA ILE A 312 -6.11 11.29 -3.03
C ILE A 312 -5.32 11.62 -4.31
N CYS A 313 -4.55 10.67 -4.84
CA CYS A 313 -3.74 10.87 -6.04
C CYS A 313 -4.59 11.08 -7.30
N ASP A 314 -5.74 10.40 -7.42
CA ASP A 314 -6.66 10.56 -8.55
C ASP A 314 -7.37 11.94 -8.55
N ASN A 315 -7.49 12.59 -7.38
CA ASN A 315 -8.07 13.94 -7.24
C ASN A 315 -7.02 15.06 -7.27
N GLY A 316 -5.74 14.70 -7.37
CA GLY A 316 -4.64 15.63 -7.59
C GLY A 316 -4.03 15.44 -8.97
N ALA A 317 -3.21 16.37 -9.37
CA ALA A 317 -2.36 16.22 -10.55
C ALA A 317 -0.90 16.10 -10.06
N ASP A 318 -0.25 14.98 -10.38
CA ASP A 318 1.14 14.74 -10.02
C ASP A 318 2.04 15.89 -10.50
N ASN A 319 2.87 16.42 -9.60
CA ASN A 319 3.83 17.49 -9.89
C ASN A 319 3.20 18.75 -10.52
N THR A 320 1.98 19.08 -10.09
CA THR A 320 1.26 20.30 -10.54
C THR A 320 1.29 21.33 -9.42
N PHE A 321 1.72 22.52 -9.77
CA PHE A 321 1.93 23.62 -8.84
C PHE A 321 1.25 24.88 -9.36
N ASP A 322 0.86 25.78 -8.46
CA ASP A 322 0.47 27.12 -8.85
C ASP A 322 1.69 27.96 -9.26
N ASP A 323 1.44 29.04 -9.98
CA ASP A 323 2.50 29.90 -10.51
C ASP A 323 3.32 30.54 -9.41
N GLU A 324 2.72 30.85 -8.26
CA GLU A 324 3.41 31.42 -7.11
C GLU A 324 4.44 30.43 -6.55
N THR A 325 4.05 29.15 -6.41
CA THR A 325 4.96 28.10 -5.95
C THR A 325 6.09 27.86 -6.95
N LEU A 326 5.81 27.86 -8.25
CA LEU A 326 6.85 27.72 -9.28
C LEU A 326 7.86 28.87 -9.25
N VAL A 327 7.38 30.12 -9.14
CA VAL A 327 8.23 31.31 -9.00
C VAL A 327 9.07 31.21 -7.72
N TRP A 328 8.48 30.80 -6.60
CA TRP A 328 9.19 30.64 -5.34
C TRP A 328 10.29 29.58 -5.42
N LEU A 329 10.01 28.42 -6.01
CA LEU A 329 10.98 27.33 -6.24
C LEU A 329 12.15 27.78 -7.12
N ASN A 330 11.86 28.52 -8.19
CA ASN A 330 12.90 29.05 -9.07
C ASN A 330 13.74 30.13 -8.37
N THR A 331 13.09 31.09 -7.74
CA THR A 331 13.78 32.23 -7.10
C THR A 331 14.72 31.79 -5.98
N HIS A 332 14.27 30.92 -5.09
CA HIS A 332 15.06 30.56 -3.90
C HIS A 332 15.96 29.34 -4.11
N PHE A 333 15.61 28.42 -5.01
CA PHE A 333 16.32 27.16 -5.20
C PHE A 333 16.87 26.95 -6.61
N GLY A 334 16.54 27.82 -7.57
CA GLY A 334 16.95 27.69 -8.97
C GLY A 334 16.39 26.40 -9.60
N ILE A 335 15.18 25.99 -9.22
CA ILE A 335 14.58 24.75 -9.69
C ILE A 335 13.67 25.04 -10.88
N GLU A 336 14.13 24.62 -12.06
CA GLU A 336 13.34 24.48 -13.28
C GLU A 336 13.33 23.00 -13.65
N HIS A 337 12.14 22.41 -13.81
CA HIS A 337 12.04 20.98 -14.12
C HIS A 337 10.97 20.72 -15.19
N PRO A 338 11.31 19.96 -16.27
CA PRO A 338 10.43 19.76 -17.41
C PRO A 338 9.14 19.00 -17.08
N ASN A 339 9.11 18.28 -15.96
CA ASN A 339 7.93 17.53 -15.50
C ASN A 339 7.07 18.33 -14.50
N LEU A 340 7.40 19.59 -14.21
CA LEU A 340 6.55 20.47 -13.43
C LEU A 340 5.48 21.07 -14.37
N LYS A 341 4.25 21.09 -13.89
CA LYS A 341 3.12 21.62 -14.61
C LYS A 341 2.56 22.81 -13.84
N SER A 342 2.26 23.91 -14.54
CA SER A 342 1.44 24.96 -13.96
C SER A 342 -0.03 24.51 -13.93
N SER A 343 -0.76 24.88 -12.88
CA SER A 343 -2.22 24.67 -12.83
C SER A 343 -2.95 25.46 -13.92
N SER A 344 -2.38 26.60 -14.35
CA SER A 344 -2.90 27.38 -15.49
C SER A 344 -2.79 26.64 -16.83
N ASP A 345 -1.71 25.86 -17.07
CA ASP A 345 -1.54 25.06 -18.30
C ASP A 345 -2.58 23.94 -18.43
N LEU A 346 -3.16 23.47 -17.34
CA LEU A 346 -4.20 22.45 -17.34
C LEU A 346 -5.56 23.02 -17.77
N SER A 347 -5.81 24.29 -17.47
CA SER A 347 -7.05 24.97 -17.87
C SER A 347 -7.09 25.32 -19.37
N GLU A 348 -5.94 25.59 -20.00
CA GLU A 348 -5.86 25.95 -21.41
C GLU A 348 -5.93 24.75 -22.36
N LYS A 349 -5.43 23.56 -21.98
CA LYS A 349 -5.40 22.37 -22.84
C LYS A 349 -6.75 21.69 -23.05
N SER A 350 -7.78 22.03 -22.30
CA SER A 350 -9.15 21.50 -22.50
C SER A 350 -9.88 22.12 -23.69
N GLY A 351 -9.31 23.14 -24.31
CA GLY A 351 -9.86 23.81 -25.52
C GLY A 351 -9.58 23.12 -26.86
N THR A 352 -8.69 22.14 -26.91
CA THR A 352 -8.31 21.47 -28.18
C THR A 352 -9.06 20.13 -28.33
N LYS A 353 -10.16 20.19 -29.07
CA LYS A 353 -10.97 19.03 -29.47
C LYS A 353 -10.12 18.02 -30.26
N VAL A 354 -9.86 16.87 -29.69
CA VAL A 354 -9.56 15.66 -30.47
C VAL A 354 -10.89 15.14 -31.05
N LYS A 355 -11.09 15.30 -32.34
CA LYS A 355 -12.19 14.69 -33.08
C LYS A 355 -12.05 13.17 -33.03
N SER A 356 -12.80 12.48 -32.20
CA SER A 356 -13.16 11.08 -32.39
C SER A 356 -14.58 11.03 -32.97
N VAL A 357 -14.69 10.33 -34.08
CA VAL A 357 -15.89 10.16 -34.88
C VAL A 357 -16.84 9.20 -34.16
N GLN A 358 -18.12 9.57 -34.14
CA GLN A 358 -19.34 8.82 -33.81
C GLN A 358 -19.64 8.51 -32.35
N SER A 359 -20.52 9.32 -31.77
CA SER A 359 -21.72 8.83 -31.08
C SER A 359 -22.76 9.95 -30.97
N SER A 360 -23.93 9.58 -31.34
CA SER A 360 -25.33 10.06 -31.27
C SER A 360 -25.67 11.37 -30.56
N LEU A 361 -26.55 12.08 -31.25
CA LEU A 361 -27.45 13.16 -30.82
C LEU A 361 -28.08 12.85 -29.44
N PHE A 362 -27.75 13.65 -28.47
CA PHE A 362 -28.47 14.04 -27.24
C PHE A 362 -27.41 14.26 -26.12
N ASP A 363 -26.73 15.41 -26.21
CA ASP A 363 -26.04 15.98 -25.05
C ASP A 363 -26.17 17.49 -25.15
N GLU A 364 -27.11 18.06 -24.43
CA GLU A 364 -27.00 19.44 -23.98
C GLU A 364 -25.86 19.49 -22.98
N ALA A 365 -24.71 19.89 -23.46
CA ALA A 365 -23.50 20.00 -22.70
C ALA A 365 -23.61 21.19 -21.72
N ASP A 366 -23.82 20.88 -20.45
CA ASP A 366 -23.29 21.71 -19.39
C ASP A 366 -21.75 21.75 -19.60
N SER A 367 -21.26 22.93 -19.93
CA SER A 367 -19.83 23.19 -20.04
C SER A 367 -19.19 23.01 -18.65
N GLU A 368 -18.75 21.80 -18.33
CA GLU A 368 -17.87 21.57 -17.16
C GLU A 368 -16.63 22.44 -17.35
N LYS A 369 -16.60 23.58 -16.67
CA LYS A 369 -15.35 24.28 -16.39
C LYS A 369 -14.42 23.28 -15.77
N THR A 370 -13.30 22.99 -16.39
CA THR A 370 -12.26 22.13 -15.84
C THR A 370 -11.89 22.65 -14.45
N LYS A 371 -12.35 21.93 -13.43
CA LYS A 371 -12.12 22.31 -12.04
C LYS A 371 -10.62 22.10 -11.73
N GLU A 372 -10.00 23.06 -11.07
CA GLU A 372 -8.62 22.93 -10.60
C GLU A 372 -8.48 21.68 -9.71
N PRO A 373 -7.32 20.98 -9.76
CA PRO A 373 -7.07 19.83 -8.91
C PRO A 373 -7.09 20.21 -7.43
N VAL A 374 -7.77 19.44 -6.59
CA VAL A 374 -7.92 19.68 -5.16
C VAL A 374 -6.56 19.71 -4.44
N PHE A 375 -5.63 18.87 -4.86
CA PHE A 375 -4.30 18.70 -4.24
C PHE A 375 -3.18 19.30 -5.10
N LYS A 376 -3.37 20.50 -5.68
CA LYS A 376 -2.25 21.24 -6.28
C LYS A 376 -1.24 21.61 -5.20
N ASN A 377 0.04 21.59 -5.50
CA ASN A 377 1.18 21.78 -4.59
C ASN A 377 1.45 20.66 -3.57
N GLN A 378 0.56 19.70 -3.40
CA GLN A 378 0.68 18.69 -2.34
C GLN A 378 1.16 17.33 -2.82
N ILE A 379 0.95 16.96 -4.09
CA ILE A 379 1.33 15.63 -4.58
C ILE A 379 2.59 15.70 -5.42
N ILE A 380 3.66 15.16 -4.87
CA ILE A 380 4.96 15.10 -5.53
C ILE A 380 5.26 13.65 -5.90
N ARG A 381 5.32 13.36 -7.20
CA ARG A 381 5.64 12.04 -7.72
C ARG A 381 7.09 11.98 -8.15
N LEU A 382 7.87 11.15 -7.44
CA LEU A 382 9.25 10.84 -7.79
C LEU A 382 9.27 9.89 -9.00
N LEU A 383 9.90 10.29 -10.09
CA LEU A 383 9.86 9.57 -11.36
C LEU A 383 11.07 8.65 -11.55
N ASP A 384 12.25 9.08 -11.10
CA ASP A 384 13.49 8.37 -11.33
C ASP A 384 13.67 7.22 -10.35
N SER A 385 13.72 5.99 -10.84
CA SER A 385 13.98 4.80 -10.02
C SER A 385 15.41 4.31 -10.25
N HIS A 386 16.19 4.21 -9.18
CA HIS A 386 17.53 3.61 -9.22
C HIS A 386 17.49 2.08 -9.37
N ARG A 387 16.37 1.45 -9.02
CA ARG A 387 16.17 0.00 -9.10
C ARG A 387 15.61 -0.44 -10.45
N PHE A 388 14.60 0.27 -10.94
CA PHE A 388 13.91 -0.02 -12.18
C PHE A 388 14.29 1.01 -13.23
N ARG A 389 15.54 0.95 -13.66
CA ARG A 389 16.05 1.88 -14.68
C ARG A 389 15.40 1.59 -16.02
N GLY A 390 15.05 2.63 -16.75
CA GLY A 390 14.38 2.51 -18.05
C GLY A 390 15.22 1.83 -19.14
N ASP A 391 16.52 1.67 -18.92
CA ASP A 391 17.45 0.92 -19.79
C ASP A 391 17.42 -0.60 -19.57
N THR A 392 16.83 -1.07 -18.45
CA THR A 392 16.67 -2.51 -18.14
C THR A 392 15.33 -3.05 -18.61
N GLN A 393 15.27 -4.30 -19.03
CA GLN A 393 14.00 -4.96 -19.42
C GLN A 393 12.99 -4.98 -18.28
N MET A 394 13.45 -5.17 -17.03
CA MET A 394 12.58 -5.15 -15.85
C MET A 394 12.01 -3.74 -15.60
N GLY A 395 12.83 -2.70 -15.74
CA GLY A 395 12.39 -1.31 -15.64
C GLY A 395 11.36 -0.96 -16.74
N GLN A 396 11.61 -1.39 -17.98
CA GLN A 396 10.68 -1.23 -19.08
C GLN A 396 9.35 -1.94 -18.84
N LEU A 397 9.37 -3.18 -18.30
CA LEU A 397 8.13 -3.90 -17.98
C LEU A 397 7.33 -3.18 -16.88
N VAL A 398 7.98 -2.75 -15.83
CA VAL A 398 7.36 -1.99 -14.73
C VAL A 398 6.69 -0.72 -15.28
N GLU A 399 7.38 0.01 -16.17
CA GLU A 399 6.85 1.23 -16.79
C GLU A 399 5.67 0.92 -17.74
N LEU A 400 5.73 -0.14 -18.53
CA LEU A 400 4.63 -0.55 -19.41
C LEU A 400 3.37 -0.95 -18.62
N ILE A 401 3.53 -1.60 -17.47
CA ILE A 401 2.40 -1.94 -16.59
C ILE A 401 1.83 -0.67 -15.97
N ARG A 402 2.68 0.22 -15.47
CA ARG A 402 2.30 1.49 -14.83
C ARG A 402 1.50 2.38 -15.80
N THR A 403 1.98 2.52 -17.03
CA THR A 403 1.36 3.36 -18.07
C THR A 403 0.19 2.68 -18.79
N LYS A 404 -0.23 1.48 -18.33
CA LYS A 404 -1.31 0.69 -18.96
C LYS A 404 -1.08 0.46 -20.46
N ALA A 405 0.18 0.29 -20.87
CA ALA A 405 0.51 -0.06 -22.25
C ALA A 405 -0.14 -1.38 -22.66
N LEU A 406 -0.30 -1.61 -23.97
CA LEU A 406 -0.95 -2.82 -24.50
C LEU A 406 -0.36 -4.09 -23.85
N PRO A 407 -1.18 -4.99 -23.27
CA PRO A 407 -0.69 -6.20 -22.61
C PRO A 407 0.12 -7.12 -23.54
N THR A 408 -0.19 -7.12 -24.83
CA THR A 408 0.59 -7.82 -25.86
C THR A 408 2.03 -7.29 -25.99
N LYS A 409 2.23 -5.97 -25.80
CA LYS A 409 3.56 -5.34 -25.79
C LYS A 409 4.33 -5.73 -24.54
N GLN A 410 3.66 -5.73 -23.38
CA GLN A 410 4.24 -6.19 -22.12
C GLN A 410 4.69 -7.66 -22.23
N TRP A 411 3.81 -8.52 -22.78
CA TRP A 411 4.12 -9.95 -22.93
C TRP A 411 5.27 -10.24 -23.89
N LYS A 412 5.34 -9.51 -25.01
CA LYS A 412 6.49 -9.61 -25.94
C LYS A 412 7.83 -9.31 -25.25
N LEU A 413 7.84 -8.35 -24.33
CA LEU A 413 9.03 -8.04 -23.54
C LEU A 413 9.42 -9.20 -22.62
N ILE A 414 8.42 -9.87 -22.00
CA ILE A 414 8.64 -11.04 -21.14
C ILE A 414 9.19 -12.22 -21.96
N GLU A 415 8.60 -12.50 -23.13
CA GLU A 415 9.04 -13.59 -24.03
C GLU A 415 10.43 -13.34 -24.64
N GLY A 416 10.71 -12.09 -25.00
CA GLY A 416 11.97 -11.69 -25.65
C GLY A 416 13.09 -11.34 -24.68
N ALA A 417 12.92 -11.61 -23.39
CA ALA A 417 13.92 -11.27 -22.39
C ALA A 417 15.18 -12.15 -22.52
N ASN A 418 16.26 -11.55 -23.00
CA ASN A 418 17.58 -12.16 -23.06
C ASN A 418 18.43 -11.85 -21.82
N ASP A 419 17.93 -10.94 -20.98
CA ASP A 419 18.54 -10.51 -19.73
C ASP A 419 18.23 -11.52 -18.61
N ASN A 420 19.20 -11.80 -17.75
CA ASN A 420 19.00 -12.64 -16.57
C ASN A 420 18.07 -12.02 -15.50
N SER A 421 17.70 -10.75 -15.65
CA SER A 421 16.83 -10.03 -14.70
C SER A 421 15.33 -10.31 -14.90
N LEU A 422 14.93 -10.78 -16.10
CA LEU A 422 13.53 -11.08 -16.39
C LEU A 422 13.41 -12.36 -17.23
N LEU A 423 12.54 -13.28 -16.82
CA LEU A 423 12.26 -14.52 -17.54
C LEU A 423 10.77 -14.84 -17.50
N GLY A 424 10.16 -15.08 -18.67
CA GLY A 424 8.79 -15.56 -18.83
C GLY A 424 8.73 -17.05 -19.09
N ILE A 425 7.81 -17.78 -18.48
CA ILE A 425 7.53 -19.20 -18.75
C ILE A 425 6.10 -19.33 -19.28
N VAL A 426 5.95 -19.88 -20.49
CA VAL A 426 4.72 -19.70 -21.28
C VAL A 426 3.88 -20.97 -21.48
N SER A 427 4.47 -22.17 -21.45
CA SER A 427 3.76 -23.42 -21.83
C SER A 427 3.31 -24.27 -20.65
N THR A 428 2.11 -24.87 -20.72
CA THR A 428 1.58 -25.74 -19.67
C THR A 428 2.42 -27.00 -19.48
N ASP A 429 2.86 -27.68 -20.55
CA ASP A 429 3.65 -28.91 -20.44
C ASP A 429 5.14 -28.66 -20.11
N ALA A 430 5.70 -27.58 -20.64
CA ALA A 430 7.03 -27.10 -20.27
C ALA A 430 7.03 -26.38 -18.91
N LEU A 431 5.88 -25.96 -18.42
CA LEU A 431 5.70 -25.32 -17.13
C LEU A 431 6.05 -26.27 -15.98
N THR A 432 5.63 -27.53 -16.07
CA THR A 432 5.82 -28.50 -14.99
C THR A 432 7.29 -28.75 -14.72
N ASP A 433 8.09 -29.09 -15.74
CA ASP A 433 9.51 -29.40 -15.56
C ASP A 433 10.31 -28.16 -15.12
N LYS A 434 10.09 -27.02 -15.76
CA LYS A 434 10.76 -25.77 -15.38
C LYS A 434 10.36 -25.29 -14.00
N LEU A 435 9.08 -25.43 -13.63
CA LEU A 435 8.62 -25.10 -12.31
C LEU A 435 9.26 -26.01 -11.27
N MET A 436 9.32 -27.32 -11.52
CA MET A 436 9.98 -28.25 -10.61
C MET A 436 11.43 -27.89 -10.36
N VAL A 437 12.19 -27.52 -11.38
CA VAL A 437 13.58 -27.04 -11.24
C VAL A 437 13.64 -25.80 -10.32
N ILE A 438 12.71 -24.86 -10.45
CA ILE A 438 12.64 -23.66 -9.59
C ILE A 438 12.33 -24.03 -8.14
N LEU A 439 11.33 -24.91 -7.92
CA LEU A 439 10.94 -25.37 -6.59
C LEU A 439 12.07 -26.14 -5.90
N GLU A 440 12.73 -27.04 -6.65
CA GLU A 440 13.90 -27.81 -6.15
C GLU A 440 15.09 -26.90 -5.83
N LYS A 441 15.36 -25.90 -6.67
CA LYS A 441 16.39 -24.89 -6.38
C LYS A 441 16.11 -24.14 -5.08
N ARG A 442 14.84 -23.76 -4.84
CA ARG A 442 14.43 -23.11 -3.59
C ARG A 442 14.58 -24.06 -2.42
N LEU A 443 14.14 -25.31 -2.58
CA LEU A 443 14.26 -26.34 -1.53
C LEU A 443 15.72 -26.62 -1.20
N ALA A 444 16.61 -26.75 -2.18
CA ALA A 444 18.04 -26.97 -1.96
C ALA A 444 18.69 -25.84 -1.14
N ARG A 445 18.33 -24.58 -1.41
CA ARG A 445 18.80 -23.43 -0.63
C ARG A 445 18.34 -23.51 0.84
N LEU A 446 17.09 -23.90 1.06
CA LEU A 446 16.53 -24.02 2.41
C LEU A 446 17.12 -25.22 3.16
N ASN A 447 17.48 -26.28 2.44
CA ASN A 447 18.16 -27.43 3.04
C ASN A 447 19.56 -27.08 3.58
N ILE A 448 20.23 -26.07 3.02
CA ILE A 448 21.48 -25.53 3.60
C ILE A 448 21.22 -25.05 5.04
N ILE A 449 20.10 -24.35 5.25
CA ILE A 449 19.72 -23.84 6.58
C ILE A 449 19.48 -25.00 7.55
N SER A 450 18.90 -26.10 7.09
CA SER A 450 18.62 -27.27 7.93
C SER A 450 19.86 -27.94 8.52
N SER A 451 21.01 -27.75 7.90
CA SER A 451 22.32 -28.28 8.38
C SER A 451 23.08 -27.31 9.29
N VAL A 452 22.58 -26.07 9.44
CA VAL A 452 23.23 -25.08 10.29
C VAL A 452 22.79 -25.25 11.75
N THR A 453 23.77 -25.34 12.64
CA THR A 453 23.55 -25.30 14.10
C THR A 453 24.00 -23.93 14.62
N ILE A 454 23.17 -23.30 15.43
CA ILE A 454 23.44 -22.01 16.07
C ILE A 454 23.62 -22.24 17.56
N SER A 455 24.61 -21.61 18.18
CA SER A 455 24.82 -21.62 19.62
C SER A 455 23.57 -21.16 20.37
N ASP A 456 23.38 -21.61 21.61
CA ASP A 456 22.29 -21.12 22.46
C ASP A 456 22.39 -19.62 22.73
N LYS A 457 23.59 -19.03 22.63
CA LYS A 457 23.82 -17.58 22.62
C LYS A 457 23.90 -17.07 21.21
N VAL A 458 22.72 -16.89 20.58
CA VAL A 458 22.58 -16.47 19.19
C VAL A 458 23.22 -15.09 18.92
N GLU A 459 23.29 -14.25 19.95
CA GLU A 459 23.91 -12.93 19.91
C GLU A 459 25.41 -12.99 19.61
N GLU A 460 26.08 -14.10 19.92
CA GLU A 460 27.51 -14.33 19.61
C GLU A 460 27.70 -14.79 18.14
N GLU A 461 26.64 -15.18 17.44
CA GLU A 461 26.67 -15.72 16.07
C GLU A 461 25.81 -14.93 15.08
N LEU A 462 25.64 -13.61 15.29
CA LEU A 462 24.81 -12.75 14.46
C LEU A 462 25.16 -12.79 12.97
N ASP A 463 26.43 -13.02 12.62
CA ASP A 463 26.83 -13.12 11.21
C ASP A 463 26.27 -14.38 10.55
N LYS A 464 26.22 -15.51 11.25
CA LYS A 464 25.56 -16.73 10.75
C LYS A 464 24.05 -16.52 10.62
N VAL A 465 23.44 -15.82 11.59
CA VAL A 465 22.03 -15.47 11.54
C VAL A 465 21.72 -14.59 10.32
N LYS A 466 22.53 -13.56 10.05
CA LYS A 466 22.40 -12.72 8.85
C LYS A 466 22.50 -13.54 7.57
N GLN A 467 23.42 -14.52 7.50
CA GLN A 467 23.55 -15.42 6.35
C GLN A 467 22.30 -16.28 6.17
N ILE A 468 21.68 -16.78 7.24
CA ILE A 468 20.42 -17.53 7.18
C ILE A 468 19.31 -16.64 6.61
N PHE A 469 19.13 -15.43 7.12
CA PHE A 469 18.11 -14.51 6.58
C PHE A 469 18.41 -14.09 5.14
N ALA A 470 19.67 -13.92 4.78
CA ALA A 470 20.05 -13.67 3.38
C ALA A 470 19.61 -14.81 2.46
N LEU A 471 19.77 -16.08 2.85
CA LEU A 471 19.28 -17.25 2.10
C LEU A 471 17.75 -17.28 2.04
N VAL A 472 17.06 -16.94 3.12
CA VAL A 472 15.58 -16.83 3.14
C VAL A 472 15.10 -15.75 2.18
N ASN A 473 15.74 -14.58 2.20
CA ASN A 473 15.37 -13.41 1.41
C ASN A 473 15.92 -13.42 -0.03
N GLU A 474 16.74 -14.40 -0.39
CA GLU A 474 17.32 -14.50 -1.73
C GLU A 474 16.24 -14.73 -2.81
N MET A 475 15.24 -15.61 -2.53
CA MET A 475 14.15 -15.90 -3.46
C MET A 475 12.82 -15.95 -2.76
N ALA A 476 11.82 -15.27 -3.30
CA ALA A 476 10.42 -15.41 -2.91
C ALA A 476 9.58 -16.07 -4.00
N LEU A 477 8.72 -17.00 -3.60
CA LEU A 477 7.67 -17.55 -4.45
C LEU A 477 6.36 -16.87 -4.06
N LEU A 478 5.75 -16.16 -5.01
CA LEU A 478 4.54 -15.37 -4.79
C LEU A 478 3.38 -15.91 -5.63
N SER A 479 2.23 -16.11 -5.01
CA SER A 479 1.00 -16.51 -5.72
C SER A 479 -0.15 -15.55 -5.38
N PRO A 480 -1.05 -15.23 -6.32
CA PRO A 480 -2.26 -14.47 -6.04
C PRO A 480 -3.33 -15.28 -5.30
N THR A 481 -3.23 -16.60 -5.29
CA THR A 481 -4.30 -17.52 -4.86
C THR A 481 -3.87 -18.44 -3.71
N HIS A 482 -4.84 -18.95 -2.96
CA HIS A 482 -4.61 -19.90 -1.87
C HIS A 482 -4.82 -21.37 -2.29
N HIS A 483 -5.94 -21.66 -2.94
CA HIS A 483 -6.47 -23.03 -3.08
C HIS A 483 -6.52 -23.49 -4.55
N ASP A 484 -5.40 -23.47 -5.25
CA ASP A 484 -5.24 -24.09 -6.56
C ASP A 484 -3.87 -24.77 -6.69
N GLU A 485 -3.58 -25.33 -7.85
CA GLU A 485 -2.34 -26.08 -8.12
C GLU A 485 -1.08 -25.25 -7.83
N LEU A 486 -1.08 -23.98 -8.25
CA LEU A 486 -0.02 -23.02 -8.00
C LEU A 486 -0.34 -22.09 -6.82
N GLY A 487 -1.33 -22.44 -6.00
CA GLY A 487 -1.74 -21.69 -4.81
C GLY A 487 -0.81 -21.88 -3.63
N VAL A 488 -0.87 -20.93 -2.72
CA VAL A 488 -0.02 -20.88 -1.52
C VAL A 488 -0.13 -22.17 -0.69
N ASP A 489 -1.34 -22.67 -0.45
CA ASP A 489 -1.55 -23.82 0.45
C ASP A 489 -1.04 -25.13 -0.19
N SER A 490 -1.29 -25.33 -1.50
CA SER A 490 -0.84 -26.52 -2.23
C SER A 490 0.68 -26.60 -2.29
N LEU A 491 1.33 -25.48 -2.65
CA LEU A 491 2.78 -25.44 -2.78
C LEU A 491 3.48 -25.46 -1.41
N ASN A 492 2.95 -24.84 -0.38
CA ASN A 492 3.50 -24.98 0.97
C ASN A 492 3.45 -26.42 1.46
N SER A 493 2.36 -27.15 1.19
CA SER A 493 2.25 -28.59 1.50
C SER A 493 3.27 -29.41 0.72
N TRP A 494 3.49 -29.09 -0.56
CA TRP A 494 4.51 -29.73 -1.38
C TRP A 494 5.93 -29.50 -0.78
N PHE A 495 6.25 -28.27 -0.39
CA PHE A 495 7.54 -27.94 0.23
C PHE A 495 7.75 -28.70 1.55
N GLU A 496 6.76 -28.72 2.42
CA GLU A 496 6.84 -29.46 3.70
C GLU A 496 7.10 -30.94 3.47
N ALA A 497 6.37 -31.56 2.54
CA ALA A 497 6.52 -32.97 2.23
C ALA A 497 7.92 -33.29 1.67
N ASN A 498 8.46 -32.44 0.80
CA ASN A 498 9.76 -32.68 0.18
C ASN A 498 10.93 -32.27 1.09
N ALA A 499 10.81 -31.20 1.89
CA ALA A 499 11.82 -30.84 2.87
C ALA A 499 12.05 -31.97 3.90
N LYS A 500 11.00 -32.63 4.34
CA LYS A 500 11.09 -33.73 5.30
C LYS A 500 11.78 -34.99 4.76
N LYS A 501 11.80 -35.21 3.43
CA LYS A 501 12.44 -36.40 2.83
C LYS A 501 13.95 -36.43 3.04
N VAL A 502 14.61 -35.26 3.10
CA VAL A 502 16.06 -35.14 3.24
C VAL A 502 16.52 -35.04 4.69
N LEU A 503 15.58 -34.97 5.64
CA LEU A 503 15.88 -34.85 7.07
C LEU A 503 15.98 -36.21 7.76
N ASP A 504 16.62 -36.22 8.93
CA ASP A 504 16.66 -37.38 9.83
C ASP A 504 15.24 -37.87 10.14
N PHE A 505 15.12 -39.18 10.37
CA PHE A 505 13.83 -39.83 10.64
C PHE A 505 13.02 -39.17 11.77
N LYS A 506 13.71 -38.70 12.84
CA LYS A 506 13.08 -38.01 13.97
C LYS A 506 12.29 -36.74 13.59
N TYR A 507 12.66 -36.05 12.48
CA TYR A 507 11.99 -34.86 12.03
C TYR A 507 10.88 -35.11 10.99
N ARG A 508 10.84 -36.32 10.37
CA ARG A 508 9.88 -36.62 9.29
C ARG A 508 8.43 -36.56 9.75
N GLN A 509 8.15 -36.89 11.02
CA GLN A 509 6.82 -36.82 11.61
C GLN A 509 6.61 -35.57 12.46
N SER A 510 7.64 -34.77 12.69
CA SER A 510 7.52 -33.56 13.50
C SER A 510 6.82 -32.44 12.75
N ALA A 511 6.01 -31.66 13.46
CA ALA A 511 5.49 -30.40 12.96
C ALA A 511 6.58 -29.34 12.83
N HIS A 512 7.65 -29.45 13.64
CA HIS A 512 8.78 -28.51 13.66
C HIS A 512 10.05 -29.25 13.28
N TYR A 513 10.79 -28.71 12.30
CA TYR A 513 12.01 -29.30 11.76
C TYR A 513 12.97 -28.20 11.27
N PRO A 514 14.29 -28.42 11.27
CA PRO A 514 15.26 -27.44 10.82
C PRO A 514 15.03 -27.03 9.36
N GLY A 515 15.14 -25.74 9.06
CA GLY A 515 14.86 -25.17 7.74
C GLY A 515 13.39 -24.87 7.46
N ARG A 516 12.46 -25.19 8.38
CA ARG A 516 11.04 -24.84 8.21
C ARG A 516 10.86 -23.33 8.23
N LEU A 517 10.16 -22.80 7.23
CA LEU A 517 9.74 -21.41 7.19
C LEU A 517 8.28 -21.26 7.64
N ILE A 518 8.04 -20.29 8.51
CA ILE A 518 6.69 -19.95 8.97
C ILE A 518 6.43 -18.45 8.84
N ILE A 519 5.16 -18.08 8.77
CA ILE A 519 4.69 -16.71 8.84
C ILE A 519 3.68 -16.58 9.98
N ILE A 520 3.85 -15.57 10.81
CA ILE A 520 2.92 -15.22 11.88
C ILE A 520 1.63 -14.66 11.29
N LYS A 521 0.49 -15.07 11.83
CA LYS A 521 -0.84 -14.66 11.34
C LYS A 521 -1.56 -13.67 12.23
N GLN A 522 -1.11 -13.51 13.45
CA GLN A 522 -1.75 -12.66 14.45
C GLN A 522 -0.68 -11.99 15.30
N ASN A 523 -0.89 -10.72 15.61
CA ASN A 523 -0.02 -9.99 16.52
C ASN A 523 -0.08 -10.63 17.91
N ASP A 524 1.08 -10.79 18.53
CA ASP A 524 1.20 -11.25 19.91
C ASP A 524 2.21 -10.40 20.66
N SER A 525 1.69 -9.58 21.56
CA SER A 525 2.51 -8.66 22.37
C SER A 525 3.41 -9.39 23.36
N SER A 526 3.04 -10.61 23.78
CA SER A 526 3.81 -11.38 24.77
C SER A 526 5.11 -11.91 24.16
N SER A 527 5.07 -12.40 22.94
CA SER A 527 6.27 -12.81 22.18
C SER A 527 6.90 -11.64 21.41
N GLY A 528 6.18 -10.51 21.25
CA GLY A 528 6.55 -9.36 20.43
C GLY A 528 6.67 -9.72 18.94
N LEU A 529 5.93 -10.74 18.48
CA LEU A 529 5.84 -11.14 17.09
C LEU A 529 4.57 -10.54 16.45
N PHE A 530 4.72 -10.10 15.22
CA PHE A 530 3.64 -9.42 14.50
C PHE A 530 3.16 -10.22 13.28
N ASN A 531 1.93 -9.95 12.87
CA ASN A 531 1.39 -10.52 11.64
C ASN A 531 2.28 -10.15 10.44
N GLY A 532 2.71 -11.18 9.71
CA GLY A 532 3.63 -11.03 8.58
C GLY A 532 5.09 -11.30 8.90
N ASP A 533 5.49 -11.46 10.17
CA ASP A 533 6.85 -11.84 10.53
C ASP A 533 7.15 -13.25 10.02
N ILE A 534 8.28 -13.40 9.35
CA ILE A 534 8.76 -14.68 8.82
C ILE A 534 9.83 -15.24 9.75
N GLY A 535 9.57 -16.43 10.26
CA GLY A 535 10.49 -17.18 11.11
C GLY A 535 11.09 -18.37 10.38
N VAL A 536 12.34 -18.69 10.70
CA VAL A 536 13.06 -19.86 10.21
C VAL A 536 13.45 -20.76 11.38
N ALA A 537 13.10 -22.02 11.28
CA ALA A 537 13.50 -23.03 12.28
C ALA A 537 14.96 -23.42 12.10
N ILE A 538 15.71 -23.39 13.19
CA ILE A 538 17.12 -23.84 13.25
C ILE A 538 17.30 -24.88 14.34
N LEU A 539 18.41 -25.60 14.25
CA LEU A 539 18.87 -26.46 15.34
C LEU A 539 19.78 -25.66 16.27
N ALA A 540 19.41 -25.54 17.53
CA ALA A 540 20.23 -24.91 18.56
C ALA A 540 21.33 -25.85 19.05
N GLY A 541 22.37 -25.31 19.69
CA GLY A 541 23.51 -26.06 20.22
C GLY A 541 23.12 -27.18 21.21
N ASN A 542 22.02 -26.98 21.94
CA ASN A 542 21.44 -27.98 22.86
C ASN A 542 20.59 -29.06 22.15
N GLY A 543 20.55 -29.08 20.82
CA GLY A 543 19.78 -30.04 20.02
C GLY A 543 18.27 -29.75 19.90
N GLN A 544 17.78 -28.64 20.43
CA GLN A 544 16.39 -28.24 20.35
C GLN A 544 16.11 -27.40 19.07
N ILE A 545 14.89 -27.47 18.59
CA ILE A 545 14.42 -26.58 17.51
C ILE A 545 14.06 -25.22 18.11
N GLN A 546 14.58 -24.15 17.50
CA GLN A 546 14.20 -22.76 17.79
C GLN A 546 13.84 -22.06 16.49
N TYR A 547 12.94 -21.08 16.57
CA TYR A 547 12.63 -20.20 15.46
C TYR A 547 13.36 -18.88 15.64
N LEU A 548 14.04 -18.45 14.58
CA LEU A 548 14.66 -17.14 14.49
C LEU A 548 13.77 -16.23 13.64
N PHE A 549 13.53 -15.05 14.14
CA PHE A 549 12.87 -13.95 13.43
C PHE A 549 13.85 -12.79 13.31
N GLU A 550 13.81 -12.10 12.20
CA GLU A 550 14.60 -10.88 12.00
C GLU A 550 14.11 -9.79 12.97
N ASP A 551 15.02 -9.26 13.78
CA ASP A 551 14.78 -8.17 14.71
C ASP A 551 15.75 -7.03 14.38
N LEU A 552 15.20 -5.88 14.03
CA LEU A 552 16.02 -4.77 13.53
C LEU A 552 16.74 -4.00 14.64
N GLU A 553 16.30 -4.13 15.90
CA GLU A 553 16.98 -3.52 17.05
C GLU A 553 18.08 -4.43 17.60
N LYS A 554 17.77 -5.71 17.75
CA LYS A 554 18.65 -6.70 18.38
C LYS A 554 19.32 -7.66 17.39
N GLY A 555 19.04 -7.50 16.09
CA GLY A 555 19.51 -8.36 15.03
C GLY A 555 18.72 -9.67 14.90
N VAL A 556 18.26 -10.25 16.00
CA VAL A 556 17.49 -11.51 15.99
C VAL A 556 16.60 -11.64 17.21
N LYS A 557 15.42 -12.20 17.01
CA LYS A 557 14.51 -12.66 18.06
C LYS A 557 14.37 -14.17 18.00
N LYS A 558 14.44 -14.82 19.17
CA LYS A 558 14.26 -16.28 19.32
C LYS A 558 12.87 -16.59 19.84
N CYS A 559 12.28 -17.68 19.35
CA CYS A 559 11.03 -18.20 19.85
C CYS A 559 11.06 -19.73 19.86
N LEU A 560 10.66 -20.34 20.96
CA LEU A 560 10.49 -21.79 21.03
C LEU A 560 9.21 -22.21 20.31
N PRO A 561 9.16 -23.41 19.70
CA PRO A 561 7.97 -23.89 19.02
C PRO A 561 6.67 -23.82 19.83
N ALA A 562 6.76 -24.08 21.13
CA ALA A 562 5.62 -24.06 22.07
C ALA A 562 5.08 -22.64 22.36
N LEU A 563 5.88 -21.60 22.10
CA LEU A 563 5.52 -20.20 22.35
C LEU A 563 5.12 -19.45 21.07
N LEU A 564 5.12 -20.15 19.93
CA LEU A 564 4.74 -19.54 18.65
C LEU A 564 3.26 -19.15 18.64
N PRO A 565 2.93 -17.91 18.30
CA PRO A 565 1.55 -17.54 18.03
C PRO A 565 0.99 -18.27 16.79
N ASN A 566 -0.26 -17.98 16.44
CA ASN A 566 -0.87 -18.58 15.26
C ASN A 566 -0.01 -18.31 14.01
N HIS A 567 0.39 -19.36 13.31
CA HIS A 567 1.32 -19.33 12.19
C HIS A 567 0.94 -20.33 11.09
N LYS A 568 1.49 -20.14 9.90
CA LYS A 568 1.42 -21.07 8.76
C LYS A 568 2.79 -21.22 8.11
N SER A 569 2.95 -22.22 7.27
CA SER A 569 4.15 -22.38 6.43
C SER A 569 4.30 -21.23 5.44
N ALA A 570 5.54 -20.84 5.16
CA ALA A 570 5.91 -19.62 4.44
C ALA A 570 6.95 -19.85 3.33
N TYR A 571 6.96 -21.02 2.71
CA TYR A 571 7.80 -21.26 1.51
C TYR A 571 7.28 -20.49 0.30
N VAL A 572 5.95 -20.37 0.21
CA VAL A 572 5.23 -19.58 -0.79
C VAL A 572 4.32 -18.60 -0.06
N LEU A 573 4.29 -17.36 -0.51
CA LEU A 573 3.51 -16.28 0.09
C LEU A 573 2.46 -15.75 -0.88
N THR A 574 1.40 -15.11 -0.36
CA THR A 574 0.57 -14.28 -1.23
C THR A 574 1.30 -12.99 -1.58
N VAL A 575 0.97 -12.40 -2.74
CA VAL A 575 1.52 -11.10 -3.14
C VAL A 575 1.22 -10.03 -2.06
N HIS A 576 0.03 -10.04 -1.46
CA HIS A 576 -0.33 -9.12 -0.36
C HIS A 576 0.62 -9.25 0.84
N LYS A 577 0.98 -10.48 1.23
CA LYS A 577 1.88 -10.72 2.36
C LYS A 577 3.34 -10.40 2.06
N SER A 578 3.70 -10.17 0.81
CA SER A 578 5.02 -9.68 0.41
C SER A 578 5.15 -8.15 0.46
N GLN A 579 4.05 -7.42 0.67
CA GLN A 579 4.09 -5.96 0.81
C GLN A 579 5.01 -5.57 1.98
N GLY A 580 5.72 -4.45 1.83
CA GLY A 580 6.77 -4.05 2.76
C GLY A 580 8.00 -4.98 2.78
N SER A 581 8.09 -6.00 1.89
CA SER A 581 9.26 -6.89 1.76
C SER A 581 9.91 -6.74 0.40
N GLU A 582 11.20 -7.08 0.32
CA GLU A 582 11.96 -7.10 -0.93
C GLU A 582 12.87 -8.32 -0.95
N TYR A 583 13.03 -8.90 -2.13
CA TYR A 583 13.77 -10.14 -2.34
C TYR A 583 14.75 -9.95 -3.50
N LYS A 584 15.84 -10.70 -3.48
CA LYS A 584 16.79 -10.66 -4.61
C LYS A 584 16.14 -11.20 -5.89
N GLU A 585 15.45 -12.34 -5.78
CA GLU A 585 14.72 -12.98 -6.90
C GLU A 585 13.24 -13.17 -6.49
N VAL A 586 12.31 -12.88 -7.40
CA VAL A 586 10.89 -13.16 -7.23
C VAL A 586 10.41 -14.09 -8.34
N VAL A 587 9.70 -15.13 -7.93
CA VAL A 587 8.98 -16.04 -8.83
C VAL A 587 7.49 -15.81 -8.65
N LEU A 588 6.84 -15.24 -9.65
CA LEU A 588 5.40 -14.99 -9.66
C LEU A 588 4.67 -16.16 -10.31
N LEU A 589 3.86 -16.86 -9.52
CA LEU A 589 3.12 -18.05 -9.89
C LEU A 589 1.67 -17.67 -10.20
N LEU A 590 1.30 -17.58 -11.46
CA LEU A 590 -0.05 -17.20 -11.89
C LEU A 590 -0.94 -18.44 -12.03
N PRO A 591 -2.25 -18.36 -11.72
CA PRO A 591 -3.18 -19.47 -11.85
C PRO A 591 -3.37 -19.90 -13.30
N SER A 592 -3.74 -21.15 -13.52
CA SER A 592 -4.07 -21.68 -14.84
C SER A 592 -5.27 -20.94 -15.45
N PHE A 593 -5.18 -20.65 -16.75
CA PHE A 593 -6.16 -19.88 -17.50
C PHE A 593 -6.67 -20.65 -18.71
N ASN A 594 -7.96 -20.99 -18.70
CA ASN A 594 -8.65 -21.63 -19.82
C ASN A 594 -10.11 -21.12 -19.86
N ASP A 595 -10.88 -21.56 -20.86
CA ASP A 595 -12.26 -21.10 -21.04
C ASP A 595 -13.17 -21.40 -19.86
N LYS A 596 -12.91 -22.48 -19.10
CA LYS A 596 -13.66 -22.83 -17.88
C LYS A 596 -13.29 -21.94 -16.69
N THR A 597 -12.06 -21.43 -16.63
CA THR A 597 -11.56 -20.64 -15.50
C THR A 597 -11.69 -19.12 -15.69
N LYS A 598 -11.92 -18.63 -16.92
CA LYS A 598 -12.00 -17.20 -17.25
C LYS A 598 -12.90 -16.37 -16.32
N LYS A 599 -14.02 -16.96 -15.85
CA LYS A 599 -15.01 -16.27 -14.99
C LYS A 599 -14.83 -16.57 -13.51
N THR A 600 -13.83 -17.34 -13.10
CA THR A 600 -13.64 -17.69 -11.69
C THR A 600 -13.13 -16.52 -10.87
N SER A 601 -13.47 -16.49 -9.58
CA SER A 601 -12.95 -15.49 -8.62
C SER A 601 -11.42 -15.46 -8.57
N LYS A 602 -10.76 -16.61 -8.77
CA LYS A 602 -9.29 -16.74 -8.79
C LYS A 602 -8.64 -15.88 -9.87
N ILE A 603 -9.21 -15.84 -11.06
CA ILE A 603 -8.72 -15.03 -12.19
C ILE A 603 -8.93 -13.54 -11.91
N ARG A 604 -10.01 -13.16 -11.22
CA ARG A 604 -10.29 -11.77 -10.86
C ARG A 604 -9.29 -11.20 -9.87
N LEU A 605 -8.64 -12.04 -9.05
CA LEU A 605 -7.56 -11.61 -8.15
C LEU A 605 -6.33 -11.11 -8.90
N VAL A 606 -6.09 -11.61 -10.13
CA VAL A 606 -5.00 -11.10 -10.96
C VAL A 606 -5.43 -9.79 -11.60
N ASN A 607 -4.76 -8.73 -11.28
CA ASN A 607 -4.99 -7.38 -11.78
C ASN A 607 -3.67 -6.62 -11.92
N ARG A 608 -3.72 -5.43 -12.49
CA ARG A 608 -2.54 -4.59 -12.76
C ARG A 608 -1.73 -4.32 -11.49
N GLU A 609 -2.39 -3.91 -10.42
CA GLU A 609 -1.75 -3.55 -9.14
C GLU A 609 -1.06 -4.76 -8.50
N LEU A 610 -1.67 -5.95 -8.61
CA LEU A 610 -1.06 -7.19 -8.11
C LEU A 610 0.20 -7.55 -8.90
N LEU A 611 0.13 -7.51 -10.24
CA LEU A 611 1.27 -7.79 -11.10
C LEU A 611 2.40 -6.79 -10.86
N TYR A 612 2.08 -5.51 -10.82
CA TYR A 612 3.03 -4.44 -10.49
C TYR A 612 3.68 -4.66 -9.12
N THR A 613 2.87 -4.90 -8.09
CA THR A 613 3.38 -5.14 -6.73
C THR A 613 4.30 -6.35 -6.68
N ALA A 614 3.91 -7.48 -7.28
CA ALA A 614 4.72 -8.69 -7.27
C ALA A 614 6.08 -8.47 -7.96
N ILE A 615 6.09 -7.88 -9.14
CA ILE A 615 7.32 -7.62 -9.91
C ILE A 615 8.24 -6.66 -9.15
N THR A 616 7.67 -5.63 -8.57
CA THR A 616 8.45 -4.62 -7.84
C THR A 616 8.99 -5.09 -6.48
N ARG A 617 8.65 -6.30 -6.02
CA ARG A 617 9.31 -6.93 -4.86
C ARG A 617 10.72 -7.44 -5.18
N ALA A 618 11.05 -7.61 -6.45
CA ALA A 618 12.38 -8.07 -6.88
C ALA A 618 13.41 -6.94 -6.86
N LYS A 619 14.64 -7.27 -6.44
CA LYS A 619 15.80 -6.38 -6.54
C LYS A 619 16.59 -6.64 -7.83
N GLU A 620 16.71 -7.88 -8.25
CA GLU A 620 17.59 -8.28 -9.34
C GLU A 620 16.88 -9.08 -10.42
N LYS A 621 15.97 -10.00 -10.06
CA LYS A 621 15.38 -10.94 -11.01
C LYS A 621 13.92 -11.22 -10.75
N VAL A 622 13.14 -11.29 -11.82
CA VAL A 622 11.75 -11.74 -11.84
C VAL A 622 11.59 -12.94 -12.75
N VAL A 623 10.92 -13.97 -12.26
CA VAL A 623 10.48 -15.12 -13.07
C VAL A 623 8.97 -15.16 -13.05
N ILE A 624 8.32 -15.10 -14.19
CA ILE A 624 6.87 -15.15 -14.33
C ILE A 624 6.49 -16.54 -14.83
N VAL A 625 5.76 -17.28 -14.01
CA VAL A 625 5.20 -18.59 -14.33
C VAL A 625 3.71 -18.41 -14.61
N GLY A 626 3.30 -18.48 -15.87
CA GLY A 626 1.92 -18.22 -16.27
C GLY A 626 1.69 -18.31 -17.77
N GLN A 627 0.48 -17.99 -18.18
CA GLN A 627 0.01 -18.08 -19.56
C GLN A 627 -0.22 -16.69 -20.15
N LYS A 628 0.15 -16.51 -21.42
CA LYS A 628 -0.06 -15.28 -22.19
C LYS A 628 -1.50 -14.80 -22.14
N GLY A 629 -2.45 -15.72 -22.35
CA GLY A 629 -3.88 -15.37 -22.34
C GLY A 629 -4.37 -14.77 -21.03
N LEU A 630 -3.84 -15.23 -19.87
CA LEU A 630 -4.15 -14.62 -18.57
C LEU A 630 -3.57 -13.21 -18.49
N TRP A 631 -2.31 -13.04 -18.86
CA TRP A 631 -1.67 -11.72 -18.85
C TRP A 631 -2.43 -10.72 -19.72
N GLU A 632 -2.72 -11.09 -20.97
CA GLU A 632 -3.45 -10.23 -21.90
C GLU A 632 -4.86 -9.86 -21.40
N ALA A 633 -5.53 -10.79 -20.73
CA ALA A 633 -6.86 -10.57 -20.17
C ALA A 633 -6.86 -9.68 -18.92
N ARG A 634 -5.74 -9.63 -18.16
CA ARG A 634 -5.77 -9.09 -16.79
C ARG A 634 -4.77 -7.97 -16.51
N ALA A 635 -3.67 -7.85 -17.26
CA ALA A 635 -2.57 -6.93 -16.93
C ALA A 635 -2.95 -5.44 -16.92
N ASN A 636 -4.00 -5.04 -17.64
CA ASN A 636 -4.49 -3.66 -17.65
C ASN A 636 -5.81 -3.48 -16.87
N ILE A 637 -6.32 -4.55 -16.25
CA ILE A 637 -7.51 -4.43 -15.40
C ILE A 637 -7.05 -3.91 -14.04
N SER A 638 -7.42 -2.70 -13.72
CA SER A 638 -7.22 -2.12 -12.40
C SER A 638 -8.29 -2.59 -11.44
N THR A 639 -7.95 -2.66 -10.15
CA THR A 639 -8.93 -2.84 -9.09
C THR A 639 -9.67 -1.51 -8.92
N THR A 640 -10.82 -1.38 -9.58
CA THR A 640 -11.72 -0.27 -9.27
C THR A 640 -12.42 -0.58 -7.96
N ARG A 641 -12.15 0.18 -6.93
CA ARG A 641 -12.94 0.20 -5.70
C ARG A 641 -13.92 1.34 -5.80
N GLU A 642 -15.20 1.00 -5.91
CA GLU A 642 -16.26 2.01 -5.84
C GLU A 642 -16.19 2.66 -4.45
N SER A 643 -15.97 3.97 -4.40
CA SER A 643 -15.81 4.76 -3.18
C SER A 643 -16.36 6.16 -3.39
N GLY A 644 -17.02 6.69 -2.39
CA GLY A 644 -17.50 8.07 -2.37
C GLY A 644 -16.40 9.07 -2.00
N LEU A 645 -15.24 8.62 -1.48
CA LEU A 645 -14.19 9.51 -1.00
C LEU A 645 -13.69 10.49 -2.09
N SER A 646 -13.52 9.99 -3.32
CA SER A 646 -13.10 10.84 -4.46
C SER A 646 -14.06 12.00 -4.71
N TYR A 647 -15.36 11.75 -4.59
CA TYR A 647 -16.40 12.79 -4.73
C TYR A 647 -16.37 13.77 -3.55
N ARG A 648 -16.24 13.25 -2.31
CA ARG A 648 -16.16 14.08 -1.10
C ARG A 648 -14.93 15.00 -1.10
N LEU A 649 -13.80 14.54 -1.62
CA LEU A 649 -12.60 15.35 -1.77
C LEU A 649 -12.84 16.52 -2.74
N LYS A 650 -13.55 16.28 -3.86
CA LYS A 650 -13.92 17.33 -4.81
C LYS A 650 -14.93 18.34 -4.25
N GLU A 651 -15.90 17.86 -3.48
CA GLU A 651 -16.89 18.72 -2.81
C GLU A 651 -16.21 19.68 -1.84
N ASN A 652 -15.33 19.19 -0.97
CA ASN A 652 -14.60 19.99 0.01
C ASN A 652 -13.55 20.93 -0.61
N GLY A 653 -12.98 20.59 -1.76
CA GLY A 653 -12.04 21.46 -2.48
C GLY A 653 -12.67 22.70 -3.14
N GLN A 654 -14.01 22.81 -3.15
CA GLN A 654 -14.73 23.98 -3.69
C GLN A 654 -14.99 25.08 -2.64
N PHE A 655 -14.69 24.83 -1.37
CA PHE A 655 -14.96 25.76 -0.26
C PHE A 655 -13.72 26.56 0.20
N ASN A 656 -12.58 26.44 -0.54
CA ASN A 656 -11.36 27.21 -0.21
C ASN A 656 -11.03 28.20 -1.31
#